data_79e34e8cd9eeab030b147d63dcfaedb2
#
_entry.id   79e34e8cd9eeab030b147d63dcfaedb2
#
_cell.length_a   1.000
_cell.length_b   1.000
_cell.length_c   1.000
_cell.angle_alpha   90.00
_cell.angle_beta   90.00
_cell.angle_gamma   90.00
#
_symmetry.space_group_name_H-M   'P 1'
#
loop_
_entity.id
_entity.type
_entity.pdbx_description
1 polymer ?
#
loop_
_entity_poly.entity_id
_entity_poly.type
_entity_poly.pdbx_seq_one_letter_code
_entity_poly.pdbx_strand_id
1 'polypeptide(L)'
;MNENKNYTYPNNDSYNDGAETSTFDYKMWIIRILKAWYLFAISLILCMSIAYLKNRSWRPSYKSSALVIIEDSKGYLGAQATLLQGFGAEKAYRNVNNQVIMFGSYDLVKRTIEKLPDLHVDYYTQGRFRTTNLYKQSPIKISTTYISPLAYSREFKFTDIGNNEYTITAEETKTLPEYYYKGTYGVSFENSEFFLTLDKTDYFREGISIYFRLNSIDNLVSMYSSRLAFEFLMKGASVVEASIMGDVPQRDCDFLDALCEEFLADNLARKNDAAIKTVNFIDEQLEGLSDSLKISENKLKDYKANNFIVASSGGTSLMSEYAKLDAIRTELRLKESYLNYLTQYLQSNVENESIIAPANLGVTDASLTSLVTGFTELQLKREEVGEKSPLYSKYTRELEAIKQQMNEALANNRVGLDIQKKDLEERTNALNEEMRALPYKEQQFLNIQREFKMNDDYYSFLIQKRLDAQIQKASNSPDNIILDKARISSMTNAGTKKKTYSTFLMIALAIPLAFIVLKELLYPSIRTEEEITKLSGGAYPIIAMLRKTYKKVPVIVDKMPRSSIAEAFRIIRTRLGLMLPYDAKQTILVTSTQSGDGKSYVAVNLAGIYAMTERKTLLIDFDLRKPSILAYLELRGNKGLVNYLAGHLSLEDAIIKSPNYKFDVLPVGIIPPNPAELMASDGLKNMLETLKTEYDYIIIDSSPVGLVGDIYSLFKYVDQTVYVVSCEKTNKTFFKNTIKQLQAHNAHNINLVFNNVNLKKIEYSAYYHNSYGYYGGNYGKGYYGYGLYVGGKDQYFDDAEEEQAQTNK
;
A
#
# COMPACT_ATOMS: atom_id res chain seq x y z
N MET A 1 -68.69 -16.22 -61.72
CA MET A 1 -68.22 -17.02 -60.60
C MET A 1 -66.86 -16.49 -60.18
N ASN A 2 -66.85 -15.76 -59.06
CA ASN A 2 -65.70 -15.13 -58.47
C ASN A 2 -64.90 -16.12 -57.59
N GLU A 3 -63.63 -16.20 -57.76
CA GLU A 3 -62.76 -16.71 -56.74
C GLU A 3 -61.68 -15.71 -56.39
N ASN A 4 -61.94 -14.99 -55.25
CA ASN A 4 -60.98 -14.20 -54.52
C ASN A 4 -60.01 -15.15 -53.79
N LYS A 5 -58.73 -15.16 -54.12
CA LYS A 5 -57.72 -15.75 -53.31
C LYS A 5 -57.13 -14.71 -52.35
N ASN A 6 -57.64 -14.76 -51.13
CA ASN A 6 -57.07 -14.05 -49.97
C ASN A 6 -55.73 -14.71 -49.59
N TYR A 7 -54.62 -14.01 -49.75
CA TYR A 7 -53.38 -14.37 -49.09
C TYR A 7 -53.37 -13.84 -47.62
N THR A 8 -53.65 -14.76 -46.73
CA THR A 8 -53.47 -14.57 -45.30
C THR A 8 -51.98 -14.69 -44.95
N TYR A 9 -51.36 -13.63 -44.41
CA TYR A 9 -50.07 -13.72 -43.79
C TYR A 9 -50.24 -14.28 -42.35
N PRO A 10 -49.37 -15.15 -41.86
CA PRO A 10 -49.47 -15.63 -40.51
C PRO A 10 -49.10 -14.55 -39.52
N ASN A 11 -50.04 -14.23 -38.63
CA ASN A 11 -49.80 -13.49 -37.41
C ASN A 11 -48.81 -14.28 -36.53
N ASN A 12 -47.67 -13.72 -36.26
CA ASN A 12 -46.75 -14.23 -35.25
C ASN A 12 -46.77 -13.23 -34.04
N ASP A 13 -47.86 -13.31 -33.27
CA ASP A 13 -47.91 -12.73 -31.93
C ASP A 13 -47.20 -13.64 -30.96
N SER A 14 -45.91 -13.39 -30.75
CA SER A 14 -45.21 -13.75 -29.53
C SER A 14 -44.01 -12.82 -29.37
N TYR A 15 -44.29 -11.62 -28.89
CA TYR A 15 -43.26 -10.77 -28.27
C TYR A 15 -42.86 -11.41 -26.99
N ASN A 16 -41.85 -12.24 -27.03
CA ASN A 16 -41.09 -12.63 -25.85
C ASN A 16 -40.19 -11.43 -25.48
N ASP A 17 -40.53 -10.75 -24.38
CA ASP A 17 -39.66 -9.83 -23.66
C ASP A 17 -38.48 -10.63 -23.05
N GLY A 18 -37.71 -11.26 -23.90
CA GLY A 18 -36.42 -11.85 -23.56
C GLY A 18 -35.41 -10.75 -23.44
N ALA A 19 -34.90 -10.54 -22.22
CA ALA A 19 -33.75 -9.72 -21.96
C ALA A 19 -32.71 -9.85 -23.07
N GLU A 20 -32.48 -8.76 -23.81
CA GLU A 20 -31.41 -8.71 -24.86
C GLU A 20 -30.08 -9.00 -24.16
N THR A 21 -29.66 -10.27 -24.14
CA THR A 21 -28.26 -10.61 -23.90
C THR A 21 -27.48 -9.96 -25.04
N SER A 22 -26.91 -8.81 -24.77
CA SER A 22 -25.97 -8.14 -25.64
C SER A 22 -24.80 -9.12 -25.84
N THR A 23 -24.85 -9.90 -26.91
CA THR A 23 -23.70 -10.74 -27.28
C THR A 23 -22.54 -9.80 -27.52
N PHE A 24 -21.62 -9.80 -26.58
CA PHE A 24 -20.39 -8.97 -26.64
C PHE A 24 -19.60 -9.40 -27.85
N ASP A 25 -19.53 -8.54 -28.88
CA ASP A 25 -18.84 -8.84 -30.12
C ASP A 25 -17.32 -8.73 -29.95
N TYR A 26 -16.71 -9.80 -29.36
CA TYR A 26 -15.29 -9.90 -29.08
C TYR A 26 -14.40 -9.69 -30.32
N LYS A 27 -14.87 -10.05 -31.50
CA LYS A 27 -14.11 -9.91 -32.76
C LYS A 27 -13.89 -8.44 -33.12
N MET A 28 -14.92 -7.60 -32.99
CA MET A 28 -14.80 -6.16 -33.20
C MET A 28 -13.85 -5.51 -32.21
N TRP A 29 -13.87 -5.95 -30.94
CA TRP A 29 -12.96 -5.42 -29.92
C TRP A 29 -11.51 -5.78 -30.21
N ILE A 30 -11.22 -7.01 -30.63
CA ILE A 30 -9.87 -7.45 -31.01
C ILE A 30 -9.32 -6.57 -32.16
N ILE A 31 -10.12 -6.34 -33.23
CA ILE A 31 -9.71 -5.50 -34.36
C ILE A 31 -9.41 -4.06 -33.90
N ARG A 32 -10.21 -3.51 -32.99
CA ARG A 32 -9.98 -2.17 -32.41
C ARG A 32 -8.69 -2.09 -31.61
N ILE A 33 -8.41 -3.08 -30.79
CA ILE A 33 -7.17 -3.19 -30.01
C ILE A 33 -5.97 -3.28 -30.95
N LEU A 34 -6.03 -4.15 -31.97
CA LEU A 34 -4.96 -4.31 -32.95
C LEU A 34 -4.71 -3.03 -33.76
N LYS A 35 -5.74 -2.28 -34.14
CA LYS A 35 -5.58 -0.97 -34.80
C LYS A 35 -4.95 0.10 -33.90
N ALA A 36 -5.09 -0.02 -32.60
CA ALA A 36 -4.55 0.91 -31.61
C ALA A 36 -3.20 0.44 -31.01
N TRP A 37 -2.50 -0.51 -31.63
CA TRP A 37 -1.24 -1.08 -31.12
C TRP A 37 -0.20 -0.04 -30.74
N TYR A 38 -0.14 1.10 -31.47
CA TYR A 38 0.80 2.19 -31.20
C TYR A 38 0.57 2.84 -29.82
N LEU A 39 -0.69 2.88 -29.33
CA LEU A 39 -0.98 3.37 -27.98
C LEU A 39 -0.41 2.44 -26.92
N PHE A 40 -0.46 1.12 -27.16
CA PHE A 40 0.14 0.13 -26.26
C PHE A 40 1.67 0.23 -26.27
N ALA A 41 2.28 0.42 -27.45
CA ALA A 41 3.72 0.59 -27.56
C ALA A 41 4.21 1.84 -26.84
N ILE A 42 3.55 2.99 -27.02
CA ILE A 42 3.91 4.25 -26.33
C ILE A 42 3.73 4.11 -24.83
N SER A 43 2.60 3.57 -24.37
CA SER A 43 2.31 3.35 -22.95
C SER A 43 3.34 2.41 -22.32
N LEU A 44 3.72 1.32 -23.02
CA LEU A 44 4.71 0.35 -22.56
C LEU A 44 6.08 0.99 -22.37
N ILE A 45 6.56 1.76 -23.38
CA ILE A 45 7.85 2.45 -23.30
C ILE A 45 7.86 3.45 -22.13
N LEU A 46 6.80 4.25 -21.98
CA LEU A 46 6.70 5.24 -20.93
C LEU A 46 6.68 4.60 -19.54
N CYS A 47 5.79 3.61 -19.33
CA CYS A 47 5.66 2.92 -18.04
C CYS A 47 6.93 2.13 -17.67
N MET A 48 7.57 1.46 -18.64
CA MET A 48 8.81 0.74 -18.39
C MET A 48 9.98 1.67 -18.10
N SER A 49 10.03 2.84 -18.72
CA SER A 49 11.03 3.87 -18.42
C SER A 49 10.87 4.37 -16.98
N ILE A 50 9.64 4.64 -16.54
CA ILE A 50 9.36 5.04 -15.15
C ILE A 50 9.72 3.91 -14.17
N ALA A 51 9.36 2.66 -14.48
CA ALA A 51 9.72 1.50 -13.67
C ALA A 51 11.24 1.32 -13.56
N TYR A 52 11.97 1.54 -14.65
CA TYR A 52 13.42 1.49 -14.66
C TYR A 52 14.04 2.59 -13.77
N LEU A 53 13.58 3.83 -13.89
CA LEU A 53 14.04 4.94 -13.05
C LEU A 53 13.78 4.68 -11.57
N LYS A 54 12.59 4.18 -11.22
CA LYS A 54 12.23 3.80 -9.85
C LYS A 54 13.11 2.65 -9.33
N ASN A 55 13.36 1.64 -10.14
CA ASN A 55 14.21 0.51 -9.75
C ASN A 55 15.70 0.85 -9.70
N ARG A 56 16.14 1.93 -10.36
CA ARG A 56 17.54 2.39 -10.32
C ARG A 56 17.94 2.93 -8.94
N SER A 57 17.01 3.55 -8.21
CA SER A 57 17.21 4.04 -6.83
C SER A 57 16.90 3.00 -5.75
N TRP A 58 16.53 1.79 -6.15
CA TRP A 58 16.18 0.72 -5.21
C TRP A 58 17.37 0.29 -4.36
N ARG A 59 17.16 0.17 -3.04
CA ARG A 59 18.14 -0.35 -2.08
C ARG A 59 17.70 -1.72 -1.56
N PRO A 60 18.64 -2.70 -1.46
CA PRO A 60 18.33 -3.96 -0.80
C PRO A 60 18.10 -3.69 0.69
N SER A 61 17.09 -4.33 1.25
CA SER A 61 16.84 -4.35 2.69
C SER A 61 16.90 -5.79 3.16
N TYR A 62 17.68 -6.01 4.20
CA TYR A 62 17.94 -7.33 4.79
C TYR A 62 17.29 -7.41 6.16
N LYS A 63 16.75 -8.57 6.50
CA LYS A 63 16.39 -8.93 7.86
C LYS A 63 17.57 -9.66 8.47
N SER A 64 18.17 -9.09 9.50
CA SER A 64 19.16 -9.71 10.37
C SER A 64 18.44 -10.19 11.62
N SER A 65 18.71 -11.41 12.08
CA SER A 65 18.07 -11.95 13.27
C SER A 65 18.98 -12.84 14.09
N ALA A 66 18.78 -12.79 15.42
CA ALA A 66 19.41 -13.64 16.42
C ALA A 66 18.31 -14.41 17.17
N LEU A 67 18.61 -15.62 17.63
CA LEU A 67 17.69 -16.42 18.43
C LEU A 67 18.18 -16.55 19.86
N VAL A 68 17.31 -16.20 20.80
CA VAL A 68 17.59 -16.25 22.24
C VAL A 68 16.51 -17.10 22.91
N ILE A 69 16.98 -18.06 23.75
CA ILE A 69 16.11 -18.79 24.65
C ILE A 69 15.97 -17.92 25.91
N ILE A 70 14.74 -17.59 26.25
CA ILE A 70 14.39 -16.87 27.48
C ILE A 70 13.74 -17.86 28.41
N GLU A 71 14.52 -18.36 29.39
CA GLU A 71 13.97 -19.26 30.40
C GLU A 71 13.25 -18.47 31.49
N ASP A 72 12.13 -19.02 31.93
CA ASP A 72 11.45 -18.54 33.11
C ASP A 72 12.36 -18.92 34.30
N SER A 73 12.98 -17.92 34.94
CA SER A 73 13.69 -18.14 36.19
C SER A 73 12.68 -18.69 37.21
N LYS A 74 12.57 -20.02 37.27
CA LYS A 74 11.94 -20.68 38.43
C LYS A 74 12.76 -20.27 39.61
N GLY A 75 12.33 -19.15 40.22
CA GLY A 75 12.98 -18.67 41.42
C GLY A 75 13.21 -19.84 42.36
N TYR A 76 14.27 -19.79 43.13
CA TYR A 76 14.82 -20.73 44.09
C TYR A 76 13.82 -21.27 45.15
N LEU A 77 12.55 -21.35 44.82
CA LEU A 77 11.42 -21.93 45.58
C LEU A 77 11.04 -23.33 45.06
N GLY A 78 12.02 -24.06 44.53
CA GLY A 78 11.85 -25.32 43.83
C GLY A 78 11.31 -26.53 44.61
N ALA A 79 10.88 -26.43 45.85
CA ALA A 79 10.31 -27.55 46.56
C ALA A 79 8.85 -27.34 47.08
N GLN A 80 8.37 -26.07 47.15
CA GLN A 80 6.99 -25.80 47.62
C GLN A 80 6.03 -25.32 46.53
N ALA A 81 6.52 -24.99 45.33
CA ALA A 81 5.70 -24.54 44.21
C ALA A 81 4.95 -25.68 43.50
N THR A 82 5.25 -26.95 43.82
CA THR A 82 4.62 -28.12 43.17
C THR A 82 3.15 -28.30 43.55
N LEU A 83 2.66 -27.59 44.59
CA LEU A 83 1.25 -27.70 45.02
C LEU A 83 0.30 -26.67 44.36
N LEU A 84 0.80 -25.76 43.53
CA LEU A 84 -0.02 -24.75 42.81
C LEU A 84 0.03 -24.92 41.29
N GLN A 85 0.18 -26.14 40.80
CA GLN A 85 0.35 -26.49 39.39
C GLN A 85 -0.88 -26.21 38.47
N GLY A 86 -1.97 -25.63 38.98
CA GLY A 86 -3.16 -25.34 38.21
C GLY A 86 -3.11 -23.98 37.40
N PHE A 87 -2.19 -23.08 37.74
CA PHE A 87 -2.14 -21.71 37.15
C PHE A 87 -0.79 -21.36 36.50
N GLY A 88 0.06 -22.35 36.25
CA GLY A 88 1.47 -22.10 35.89
C GLY A 88 1.75 -21.55 34.50
N ALA A 89 0.94 -21.87 33.51
CA ALA A 89 1.24 -21.52 32.12
C ALA A 89 1.06 -20.01 31.84
N GLU A 90 0.08 -19.38 32.44
CA GLU A 90 -0.21 -17.95 32.22
C GLU A 90 0.79 -17.02 32.94
N LYS A 91 1.28 -17.44 34.12
CA LYS A 91 2.35 -16.72 34.86
C LYS A 91 3.70 -16.83 34.13
N ALA A 92 4.07 -18.00 33.66
CA ALA A 92 5.30 -18.24 32.92
C ALA A 92 5.35 -17.40 31.63
N TYR A 93 4.23 -17.31 30.90
CA TYR A 93 4.13 -16.51 29.69
C TYR A 93 4.23 -15.00 29.95
N ARG A 94 3.68 -14.52 31.06
CA ARG A 94 3.84 -13.12 31.49
C ARG A 94 5.27 -12.77 31.84
N ASN A 95 6.00 -13.67 32.48
CA ASN A 95 7.39 -13.43 32.84
C ASN A 95 8.31 -13.37 31.63
N VAL A 96 8.11 -14.25 30.63
CA VAL A 96 8.87 -14.23 29.37
C VAL A 96 8.59 -12.94 28.59
N ASN A 97 7.33 -12.48 28.54
CA ASN A 97 6.98 -11.23 27.89
C ASN A 97 7.67 -10.01 28.55
N ASN A 98 7.76 -10.00 29.88
CA ASN A 98 8.48 -8.93 30.59
C ASN A 98 9.97 -8.93 30.25
N GLN A 99 10.59 -10.11 30.15
CA GLN A 99 12.00 -10.20 29.75
C GLN A 99 12.20 -9.73 28.29
N VAL A 100 11.25 -9.98 27.39
CA VAL A 100 11.30 -9.45 26.01
C VAL A 100 11.22 -7.92 26.00
N ILE A 101 10.36 -7.34 26.86
CA ILE A 101 10.29 -5.86 27.02
C ILE A 101 11.63 -5.30 27.52
N MET A 102 12.23 -5.95 28.52
CA MET A 102 13.55 -5.57 29.01
C MET A 102 14.64 -5.69 27.95
N PHE A 103 14.57 -6.72 27.11
CA PHE A 103 15.51 -6.94 26.00
C PHE A 103 15.48 -5.77 24.98
N GLY A 104 14.33 -5.13 24.77
CA GLY A 104 14.17 -3.94 23.93
C GLY A 104 14.23 -2.60 24.68
N SER A 105 14.61 -2.58 25.97
CA SER A 105 14.57 -1.36 26.77
C SER A 105 15.56 -0.30 26.27
N TYR A 106 15.21 0.96 26.44
CA TYR A 106 16.05 2.10 26.06
C TYR A 106 17.46 2.01 26.68
N ASP A 107 17.54 1.67 27.97
CA ASP A 107 18.81 1.59 28.71
C ASP A 107 19.72 0.47 28.18
N LEU A 108 19.16 -0.71 27.92
CA LEU A 108 19.92 -1.83 27.36
C LEU A 108 20.44 -1.52 25.94
N VAL A 109 19.58 -0.94 25.08
CA VAL A 109 19.97 -0.51 23.73
C VAL A 109 21.05 0.57 23.81
N LYS A 110 20.93 1.52 24.73
CA LYS A 110 21.93 2.57 24.96
C LYS A 110 23.29 2.00 25.35
N ARG A 111 23.34 1.14 26.37
CA ARG A 111 24.58 0.46 26.81
C ARG A 111 25.21 -0.38 25.71
N THR A 112 24.37 -1.02 24.89
CA THR A 112 24.84 -1.77 23.72
C THR A 112 25.52 -0.86 22.69
N ILE A 113 24.90 0.28 22.37
CA ILE A 113 25.45 1.26 21.42
C ILE A 113 26.73 1.89 21.96
N GLU A 114 26.81 2.18 23.25
CA GLU A 114 28.02 2.70 23.89
C GLU A 114 29.22 1.74 23.76
N LYS A 115 28.96 0.43 23.77
CA LYS A 115 29.98 -0.62 23.56
C LYS A 115 30.41 -0.80 22.10
N LEU A 116 29.69 -0.18 21.13
CA LEU A 116 29.93 -0.32 19.71
C LEU A 116 30.34 1.02 19.06
N PRO A 117 31.57 1.48 19.23
CA PRO A 117 32.02 2.77 18.70
C PRO A 117 31.93 2.84 17.16
N ASP A 118 31.98 1.71 16.47
CA ASP A 118 31.85 1.66 15.00
C ASP A 118 30.45 2.08 14.52
N LEU A 119 29.46 2.20 15.41
CA LEU A 119 28.12 2.73 15.09
C LEU A 119 28.05 4.25 15.17
N HIS A 120 28.98 4.87 15.89
CA HIS A 120 28.94 6.32 16.15
C HIS A 120 29.29 7.15 14.92
N VAL A 121 29.93 6.55 13.92
CA VAL A 121 30.31 7.20 12.67
C VAL A 121 29.77 6.43 11.49
N ASP A 122 28.92 7.04 10.69
CA ASP A 122 28.47 6.47 9.41
C ASP A 122 29.43 6.92 8.30
N TYR A 123 30.01 5.96 7.61
CA TYR A 123 30.84 6.18 6.42
C TYR A 123 30.08 5.78 5.17
N TYR A 124 30.07 6.64 4.15
CA TYR A 124 29.40 6.32 2.91
C TYR A 124 30.03 6.98 1.69
N THR A 125 29.84 6.32 0.55
CA THR A 125 30.17 6.87 -0.75
C THR A 125 28.91 7.39 -1.43
N GLN A 126 28.98 8.58 -1.99
CA GLN A 126 27.89 9.18 -2.73
C GLN A 126 28.13 8.99 -4.23
N GLY A 127 27.46 8.01 -4.82
CA GLY A 127 27.42 7.83 -6.26
C GLY A 127 26.34 8.71 -6.90
N ARG A 128 26.39 8.86 -8.23
CA ARG A 128 25.45 9.72 -8.99
C ARG A 128 23.96 9.42 -8.72
N PHE A 129 23.62 8.20 -8.31
CA PHE A 129 22.23 7.75 -8.08
C PHE A 129 22.05 6.93 -6.80
N ARG A 130 23.11 6.62 -6.10
CA ARG A 130 23.06 5.71 -4.96
C ARG A 130 24.13 6.08 -3.94
N THR A 131 23.72 6.17 -2.67
CA THR A 131 24.62 6.25 -1.51
C THR A 131 24.82 4.83 -0.98
N THR A 132 26.07 4.45 -0.72
CA THR A 132 26.42 3.14 -0.15
C THR A 132 27.12 3.35 1.18
N ASN A 133 26.58 2.78 2.26
CA ASN A 133 27.25 2.78 3.56
C ASN A 133 28.38 1.75 3.57
N LEU A 134 29.54 2.13 4.08
CA LEU A 134 30.76 1.33 4.07
C LEU A 134 30.98 0.55 5.38
N TYR A 135 30.41 1.04 6.50
CA TYR A 135 30.58 0.46 7.83
C TYR A 135 32.04 0.09 8.12
N LYS A 136 32.37 -1.17 8.46
CA LYS A 136 33.72 -1.65 8.71
C LYS A 136 34.63 -1.72 7.47
N GLN A 137 34.09 -1.52 6.27
CA GLN A 137 34.87 -1.44 5.02
C GLN A 137 35.26 0.00 4.66
N SER A 138 35.14 0.92 5.62
CA SER A 138 35.59 2.29 5.43
C SER A 138 37.10 2.35 5.22
N PRO A 139 37.59 3.19 4.30
CA PRO A 139 39.05 3.39 4.08
C PRO A 139 39.72 4.15 5.25
N ILE A 140 38.93 4.80 6.09
CA ILE A 140 39.41 5.51 7.27
C ILE A 140 38.61 5.08 8.50
N LYS A 141 39.24 5.18 9.66
CA LYS A 141 38.62 5.04 10.96
C LYS A 141 38.73 6.36 11.72
N ILE A 142 37.61 6.86 12.20
CA ILE A 142 37.55 8.08 13.01
C ILE A 142 37.36 7.66 14.47
N SER A 143 38.29 8.08 15.33
CA SER A 143 38.17 7.96 16.78
C SER A 143 37.91 9.33 17.36
N THR A 144 36.84 9.45 18.15
CA THR A 144 36.41 10.72 18.73
C THR A 144 36.36 10.63 20.26
N THR A 145 36.79 11.68 20.92
CA THR A 145 36.70 11.78 22.41
C THR A 145 35.62 12.76 22.84
N TYR A 146 35.37 13.80 22.06
CA TYR A 146 34.32 14.80 22.30
C TYR A 146 33.61 15.15 21.01
N ILE A 147 32.29 15.30 21.06
CA ILE A 147 31.47 15.72 19.91
C ILE A 147 30.44 16.74 20.41
N SER A 148 30.50 17.94 19.86
CA SER A 148 29.49 18.97 20.08
C SER A 148 28.14 18.56 19.46
N PRO A 149 26.99 18.92 20.04
CA PRO A 149 25.68 18.71 19.41
C PRO A 149 25.55 19.29 17.99
N LEU A 150 26.31 20.31 17.67
CA LEU A 150 26.33 20.94 16.35
C LEU A 150 26.93 20.03 15.26
N ALA A 151 27.93 19.22 15.62
CA ALA A 151 28.59 18.30 14.70
C ALA A 151 27.70 17.15 14.23
N TYR A 152 26.73 16.73 15.04
CA TYR A 152 25.76 15.69 14.68
C TYR A 152 24.80 16.12 13.55
N SER A 153 24.69 17.38 13.26
CA SER A 153 23.79 17.92 12.23
C SER A 153 24.44 18.03 10.88
N ARG A 154 25.73 17.67 10.74
CA ARG A 154 26.52 17.88 9.53
C ARG A 154 26.93 16.59 8.84
N GLU A 155 27.03 16.71 7.51
CA GLU A 155 27.66 15.75 6.65
C GLU A 155 29.06 16.27 6.27
N PHE A 156 30.08 15.47 6.53
CA PHE A 156 31.45 15.81 6.28
C PHE A 156 31.96 15.02 5.08
N LYS A 157 32.65 15.71 4.17
CA LYS A 157 33.33 15.08 3.05
C LYS A 157 34.81 14.99 3.39
N PHE A 158 35.32 13.78 3.45
CA PHE A 158 36.72 13.48 3.57
C PHE A 158 37.33 13.30 2.18
N THR A 159 38.55 13.83 1.97
CA THR A 159 39.33 13.63 0.73
C THR A 159 40.77 13.47 1.08
N ASP A 160 41.39 12.38 0.63
CA ASP A 160 42.84 12.16 0.70
C ASP A 160 43.52 13.02 -0.35
N ILE A 161 44.53 13.80 0.07
CA ILE A 161 45.31 14.66 -0.82
C ILE A 161 46.75 14.17 -1.06
N GLY A 162 47.09 12.97 -0.54
CA GLY A 162 48.44 12.38 -0.62
C GLY A 162 49.37 12.93 0.45
N ASN A 163 50.62 12.50 0.41
CA ASN A 163 51.65 12.92 1.35
C ASN A 163 51.30 12.77 2.84
N ASN A 164 50.50 11.78 3.19
CA ASN A 164 49.94 11.54 4.54
C ASN A 164 49.02 12.67 5.06
N GLU A 165 48.48 13.49 4.16
CA GLU A 165 47.58 14.58 4.48
C GLU A 165 46.15 14.32 3.91
N TYR A 166 45.16 14.88 4.57
CA TYR A 166 43.76 14.82 4.16
C TYR A 166 43.05 16.17 4.33
N THR A 167 41.91 16.32 3.67
CA THR A 167 40.97 17.44 3.91
C THR A 167 39.61 16.93 4.37
N ILE A 168 39.03 17.67 5.30
CA ILE A 168 37.62 17.52 5.71
C ILE A 168 36.90 18.79 5.34
N THR A 169 35.84 18.67 4.55
CA THR A 169 34.99 19.79 4.15
C THR A 169 33.53 19.51 4.49
N ALA A 170 32.77 20.53 4.83
CA ALA A 170 31.34 20.41 4.95
C ALA A 170 30.67 21.67 4.38
N GLU A 171 29.57 21.45 3.66
CA GLU A 171 28.83 22.52 3.01
C GLU A 171 28.15 23.45 4.03
N GLU A 172 27.95 24.70 3.64
CA GLU A 172 27.18 25.65 4.42
C GLU A 172 25.74 25.17 4.61
N THR A 173 25.24 25.25 5.82
CA THR A 173 23.85 24.99 6.17
C THR A 173 23.19 26.26 6.70
N LYS A 174 21.86 26.25 6.87
CA LYS A 174 21.11 27.42 7.41
C LYS A 174 21.65 27.92 8.77
N THR A 175 22.32 27.05 9.52
CA THR A 175 22.75 27.31 10.90
C THR A 175 24.27 27.31 11.09
N LEU A 176 25.03 26.76 10.14
CA LEU A 176 26.48 26.56 10.26
C LEU A 176 27.18 27.01 8.96
N PRO A 177 28.28 27.75 9.05
CA PRO A 177 29.07 28.18 7.88
C PRO A 177 29.77 27.01 7.20
N GLU A 178 30.30 27.22 6.01
CA GLU A 178 31.17 26.26 5.35
C GLU A 178 32.35 25.88 6.26
N TYR A 179 32.72 24.59 6.26
CA TYR A 179 33.79 24.06 7.07
C TYR A 179 34.91 23.52 6.16
N TYR A 180 36.15 23.88 6.45
CA TYR A 180 37.34 23.37 5.80
C TYR A 180 38.44 23.12 6.81
N TYR A 181 39.00 21.93 6.81
CA TYR A 181 40.15 21.57 7.62
C TYR A 181 41.11 20.70 6.82
N LYS A 182 42.41 20.92 7.00
CA LYS A 182 43.50 20.11 6.47
C LYS A 182 44.29 19.48 7.63
N GLY A 183 44.40 18.14 7.62
CA GLY A 183 45.01 17.38 8.72
C GLY A 183 45.99 16.32 8.22
N THR A 184 46.65 15.68 9.16
CA THR A 184 47.61 14.58 8.96
C THR A 184 47.08 13.35 9.66
N TYR A 185 47.20 12.16 9.03
CA TYR A 185 46.77 10.90 9.63
C TYR A 185 47.51 10.56 10.90
N GLY A 186 46.79 9.94 11.87
CA GLY A 186 47.32 9.56 13.17
C GLY A 186 47.54 10.72 14.15
N VAL A 187 47.28 11.96 13.75
CA VAL A 187 47.43 13.14 14.58
C VAL A 187 46.04 13.60 15.02
N SER A 188 45.82 13.67 16.30
CA SER A 188 44.57 14.18 16.90
C SER A 188 44.49 15.67 16.66
N PHE A 189 43.29 16.12 16.31
CA PHE A 189 43.03 17.53 16.23
C PHE A 189 41.75 17.90 16.98
N GLU A 190 41.75 19.10 17.51
CA GLU A 190 40.67 19.67 18.31
C GLU A 190 40.12 20.95 17.66
N ASN A 191 38.84 21.06 17.57
CA ASN A 191 38.13 22.28 17.24
C ASN A 191 36.90 22.47 18.15
N SER A 192 36.10 23.51 17.88
CA SER A 192 34.87 23.79 18.64
C SER A 192 33.79 22.75 18.49
N GLU A 193 33.85 21.88 17.47
CA GLU A 193 32.80 20.92 17.17
C GLU A 193 33.17 19.48 17.61
N PHE A 194 34.45 19.09 17.49
CA PHE A 194 34.90 17.75 17.84
C PHE A 194 36.40 17.65 18.09
N PHE A 195 36.74 16.62 18.88
CA PHE A 195 38.13 16.15 19.04
C PHE A 195 38.21 14.79 18.34
N LEU A 196 38.95 14.70 17.23
CA LEU A 196 39.03 13.48 16.46
C LEU A 196 40.45 13.15 15.96
N THR A 197 40.64 11.83 15.76
CA THR A 197 41.83 11.26 15.13
C THR A 197 41.38 10.42 13.95
N LEU A 198 42.06 10.56 12.80
CA LEU A 198 41.83 9.76 11.60
C LEU A 198 42.99 8.81 11.39
N ASP A 199 42.68 7.53 11.26
CA ASP A 199 43.59 6.46 10.95
C ASP A 199 43.24 5.81 9.62
N LYS A 200 44.23 5.33 8.89
CA LYS A 200 44.04 4.55 7.66
C LYS A 200 43.68 3.11 8.01
N THR A 201 42.75 2.53 7.28
CA THR A 201 42.41 1.09 7.38
C THR A 201 42.98 0.30 6.23
N ASP A 202 42.85 -1.02 6.27
CA ASP A 202 43.28 -1.93 5.18
C ASP A 202 42.56 -1.67 3.84
N TYR A 203 41.42 -0.98 3.89
CA TYR A 203 40.64 -0.59 2.70
C TYR A 203 41.06 0.76 2.11
N PHE A 204 42.07 1.41 2.67
CA PHE A 204 42.57 2.69 2.21
C PHE A 204 43.15 2.62 0.79
N ARG A 205 42.82 3.64 -0.01
CA ARG A 205 43.41 3.87 -1.34
C ARG A 205 43.75 5.36 -1.49
N GLU A 206 44.85 5.66 -2.07
CA GLU A 206 45.26 7.04 -2.34
C GLU A 206 44.26 7.77 -3.23
N GLY A 207 44.00 9.04 -2.93
CA GLY A 207 43.08 9.89 -3.67
C GLY A 207 41.59 9.61 -3.41
N ILE A 208 41.27 8.80 -2.37
CA ILE A 208 39.87 8.44 -2.07
C ILE A 208 39.12 9.63 -1.46
N SER A 209 37.84 9.73 -1.84
CA SER A 209 36.90 10.69 -1.25
C SER A 209 35.66 9.96 -0.77
N ILE A 210 35.28 10.17 0.47
CA ILE A 210 34.08 9.59 1.10
C ILE A 210 33.38 10.65 1.94
N TYR A 211 32.18 10.36 2.30
CA TYR A 211 31.40 11.16 3.25
C TYR A 211 31.30 10.42 4.59
N PHE A 212 31.27 11.18 5.67
CA PHE A 212 30.97 10.62 6.99
C PHE A 212 30.03 11.54 7.77
N ARG A 213 29.29 10.93 8.69
CA ARG A 213 28.38 11.61 9.62
C ARG A 213 28.61 11.09 11.03
N LEU A 214 28.66 11.98 11.98
CA LEU A 214 28.73 11.67 13.39
C LEU A 214 27.29 11.51 13.93
N ASN A 215 27.03 10.44 14.66
CA ASN A 215 25.71 10.14 15.21
C ASN A 215 25.72 10.32 16.74
N SER A 216 24.70 11.00 17.27
CA SER A 216 24.48 11.04 18.72
C SER A 216 23.95 9.69 19.22
N ILE A 217 24.33 9.31 20.43
CA ILE A 217 23.87 8.06 21.06
C ILE A 217 22.34 8.02 21.11
N ASP A 218 21.68 9.11 21.50
CA ASP A 218 20.22 9.18 21.62
C ASP A 218 19.52 8.98 20.26
N ASN A 219 20.08 9.53 19.17
CA ASN A 219 19.56 9.31 17.81
C ASN A 219 19.73 7.85 17.37
N LEU A 220 20.89 7.25 17.68
CA LEU A 220 21.13 5.83 17.41
C LEU A 220 20.17 4.96 18.21
N VAL A 221 19.98 5.23 19.50
CA VAL A 221 19.01 4.48 20.32
C VAL A 221 17.61 4.56 19.74
N SER A 222 17.16 5.76 19.38
CA SER A 222 15.84 5.95 18.77
C SER A 222 15.71 5.20 17.44
N MET A 223 16.75 5.25 16.61
CA MET A 223 16.79 4.56 15.31
C MET A 223 16.75 3.04 15.47
N TYR A 224 17.61 2.47 16.34
CA TYR A 224 17.68 1.04 16.56
C TYR A 224 16.42 0.51 17.26
N SER A 225 15.93 1.17 18.32
CA SER A 225 14.70 0.79 19.03
C SER A 225 13.48 0.77 18.11
N SER A 226 13.38 1.71 17.15
CA SER A 226 12.27 1.75 16.20
C SER A 226 12.30 0.63 15.14
N ARG A 227 13.49 0.04 14.90
CA ARG A 227 13.72 -1.00 13.89
C ARG A 227 13.81 -2.40 14.50
N LEU A 228 14.02 -2.47 15.84
CA LEU A 228 14.13 -3.70 16.59
C LEU A 228 12.75 -4.34 16.74
N ALA A 229 12.63 -5.60 16.39
CA ALA A 229 11.42 -6.37 16.55
C ALA A 229 11.70 -7.71 17.22
N PHE A 230 10.82 -8.12 18.11
CA PHE A 230 10.88 -9.39 18.83
C PHE A 230 9.68 -10.24 18.48
N GLU A 231 9.92 -11.46 18.06
CA GLU A 231 8.87 -12.40 17.69
C GLU A 231 9.11 -13.77 18.35
N PHE A 232 8.08 -14.38 18.89
CA PHE A 232 8.18 -15.76 19.37
C PHE A 232 8.19 -16.71 18.18
N LEU A 233 9.16 -17.62 18.14
CA LEU A 233 9.29 -18.57 17.03
C LEU A 233 8.06 -19.47 16.88
N MET A 234 7.44 -19.84 18.01
CA MET A 234 6.15 -20.53 18.09
C MET A 234 5.37 -20.07 19.33
N LYS A 235 4.04 -20.06 19.26
CA LYS A 235 3.19 -19.74 20.41
C LYS A 235 3.47 -20.72 21.56
N GLY A 236 3.87 -20.18 22.70
CA GLY A 236 4.19 -20.95 23.90
C GLY A 236 5.64 -21.47 23.97
N ALA A 237 6.48 -21.13 23.00
CA ALA A 237 7.91 -21.41 23.09
C ALA A 237 8.64 -20.28 23.81
N SER A 238 9.69 -20.63 24.54
CA SER A 238 10.59 -19.67 25.20
C SER A 238 11.66 -19.12 24.25
N VAL A 239 11.60 -19.42 22.96
CA VAL A 239 12.56 -18.94 21.96
C VAL A 239 12.03 -17.67 21.31
N VAL A 240 12.81 -16.60 21.43
CA VAL A 240 12.53 -15.29 20.87
C VAL A 240 13.49 -14.99 19.73
N GLU A 241 12.97 -14.60 18.58
CA GLU A 241 13.73 -14.03 17.48
C GLU A 241 13.83 -12.52 17.68
N ALA A 242 15.03 -12.00 17.96
CA ALA A 242 15.33 -10.58 17.88
C ALA A 242 15.75 -10.24 16.45
N SER A 243 15.09 -9.29 15.80
CA SER A 243 15.36 -8.97 14.40
C SER A 243 15.39 -7.49 14.11
N ILE A 244 16.22 -7.10 13.13
CA ILE A 244 16.33 -5.74 12.60
C ILE A 244 16.28 -5.78 11.09
N MET A 245 15.56 -4.82 10.50
CA MET A 245 15.54 -4.59 9.06
C MET A 245 16.42 -3.39 8.70
N GLY A 246 17.38 -3.59 7.77
CA GLY A 246 18.31 -2.55 7.38
C GLY A 246 18.96 -2.77 6.03
N ASP A 247 19.72 -1.77 5.61
CA ASP A 247 20.48 -1.78 4.35
C ASP A 247 21.94 -2.21 4.53
N VAL A 248 22.43 -2.25 5.78
CA VAL A 248 23.80 -2.67 6.16
C VAL A 248 23.72 -3.88 7.09
N PRO A 249 23.59 -5.11 6.55
CA PRO A 249 23.28 -6.29 7.35
C PRO A 249 24.37 -6.65 8.36
N GLN A 250 25.65 -6.41 8.05
CA GLN A 250 26.75 -6.68 8.99
C GLN A 250 26.67 -5.78 10.23
N ARG A 251 26.35 -4.50 10.05
CA ARG A 251 26.15 -3.56 11.14
C ARG A 251 24.97 -3.96 12.05
N ASP A 252 23.90 -4.41 11.42
CA ASP A 252 22.70 -4.86 12.14
C ASP A 252 22.95 -6.18 12.88
N CYS A 253 23.78 -7.10 12.34
CA CYS A 253 24.22 -8.32 13.02
C CYS A 253 25.13 -8.00 14.22
N ASP A 254 26.13 -7.14 14.03
CA ASP A 254 27.07 -6.76 15.11
C ASP A 254 26.30 -6.10 16.28
N PHE A 255 25.28 -5.29 15.97
CA PHE A 255 24.41 -4.71 17.01
C PHE A 255 23.57 -5.77 17.72
N LEU A 256 22.96 -6.71 17.00
CA LEU A 256 22.14 -7.77 17.61
C LEU A 256 22.97 -8.70 18.47
N ASP A 257 24.18 -9.08 18.03
CA ASP A 257 25.09 -9.90 18.85
C ASP A 257 25.46 -9.19 20.15
N ALA A 258 25.88 -7.92 20.06
CA ALA A 258 26.20 -7.14 21.24
C ALA A 258 24.98 -6.92 22.16
N LEU A 259 23.80 -6.74 21.59
CA LEU A 259 22.55 -6.60 22.36
C LEU A 259 22.22 -7.90 23.11
N CYS A 260 22.38 -9.06 22.46
CA CYS A 260 22.18 -10.35 23.09
C CYS A 260 23.19 -10.58 24.23
N GLU A 261 24.49 -10.27 23.99
CA GLU A 261 25.53 -10.40 25.02
C GLU A 261 25.29 -9.47 26.20
N GLU A 262 24.87 -8.20 25.94
CA GLU A 262 24.54 -7.25 27.00
C GLU A 262 23.31 -7.69 27.80
N PHE A 263 22.30 -8.25 27.14
CA PHE A 263 21.11 -8.81 27.79
C PHE A 263 21.45 -9.96 28.73
N LEU A 264 22.34 -10.86 28.30
CA LEU A 264 22.81 -11.96 29.16
C LEU A 264 23.63 -11.45 30.35
N ALA A 265 24.49 -10.47 30.10
CA ALA A 265 25.32 -9.85 31.14
C ALA A 265 24.45 -9.12 32.18
N ASP A 266 23.43 -8.39 31.75
CA ASP A 266 22.48 -7.69 32.62
C ASP A 266 21.67 -8.71 33.45
N ASN A 267 21.18 -9.77 32.84
CA ASN A 267 20.48 -10.86 33.55
C ASN A 267 21.37 -11.48 34.65
N LEU A 268 22.64 -11.81 34.30
CA LEU A 268 23.58 -12.34 35.27
C LEU A 268 23.91 -11.34 36.37
N ALA A 269 24.11 -10.05 36.05
CA ALA A 269 24.39 -9.00 37.01
C ALA A 269 23.26 -8.85 38.02
N ARG A 270 22.01 -8.82 37.57
CA ARG A 270 20.80 -8.79 38.42
C ARG A 270 20.70 -10.01 39.31
N LYS A 271 20.99 -11.19 38.80
CA LYS A 271 20.97 -12.45 39.55
C LYS A 271 22.01 -12.48 40.66
N ASN A 272 23.17 -11.88 40.39
CA ASN A 272 24.27 -11.81 41.33
C ASN A 272 24.14 -10.67 42.36
N ASP A 273 23.36 -9.65 42.09
CA ASP A 273 23.22 -8.47 42.95
C ASP A 273 22.74 -8.84 44.38
N ALA A 274 21.74 -9.71 44.48
CA ALA A 274 21.25 -10.20 45.77
C ALA A 274 22.31 -10.95 46.55
N ALA A 275 23.15 -11.77 45.90
CA ALA A 275 24.22 -12.52 46.52
C ALA A 275 25.35 -11.56 46.96
N ILE A 276 25.71 -10.57 46.15
CA ILE A 276 26.71 -9.54 46.48
C ILE A 276 26.28 -8.74 47.71
N LYS A 277 25.02 -8.29 47.76
CA LYS A 277 24.47 -7.54 48.91
C LYS A 277 24.42 -8.40 50.17
N THR A 278 24.11 -9.71 50.04
CA THR A 278 24.17 -10.65 51.16
C THR A 278 25.59 -10.78 51.70
N VAL A 279 26.60 -10.93 50.82
CA VAL A 279 28.01 -10.98 51.24
C VAL A 279 28.41 -9.69 51.96
N ASN A 280 28.12 -8.52 51.38
CA ASN A 280 28.44 -7.23 52.00
C ASN A 280 27.79 -7.05 53.37
N PHE A 281 26.50 -7.39 53.52
CA PHE A 281 25.81 -7.34 54.79
C PHE A 281 26.48 -8.25 55.84
N ILE A 282 26.88 -9.47 55.47
CA ILE A 282 27.54 -10.41 56.36
C ILE A 282 28.95 -9.90 56.75
N ASP A 283 29.68 -9.31 55.79
CA ASP A 283 31.00 -8.72 56.03
C ASP A 283 30.94 -7.60 57.06
N GLU A 284 29.92 -6.71 56.99
CA GLU A 284 29.67 -5.69 58.01
C GLU A 284 29.41 -6.30 59.39
N GLN A 285 28.66 -7.41 59.47
CA GLN A 285 28.39 -8.09 60.73
C GLN A 285 29.64 -8.79 61.28
N LEU A 286 30.51 -9.33 60.42
CA LEU A 286 31.75 -10.01 60.80
C LEU A 286 32.81 -9.04 61.37
N GLU A 287 32.88 -7.80 60.86
CA GLU A 287 33.90 -6.81 61.27
C GLU A 287 33.83 -6.54 62.78
N GLY A 288 32.69 -6.23 63.36
CA GLY A 288 32.50 -6.01 64.80
C GLY A 288 32.62 -7.26 65.63
N LEU A 289 32.28 -8.47 65.07
CA LEU A 289 32.31 -9.73 65.78
C LEU A 289 33.74 -10.32 65.90
N SER A 290 34.57 -10.13 64.88
CA SER A 290 35.99 -10.58 64.88
C SER A 290 36.75 -9.99 66.02
N ASP A 291 36.58 -8.67 66.37
CA ASP A 291 37.21 -8.03 67.46
C ASP A 291 36.68 -8.58 68.79
N SER A 292 35.36 -8.79 68.92
CA SER A 292 34.75 -9.38 70.09
C SER A 292 35.23 -10.80 70.39
N LEU A 293 35.39 -11.62 69.31
CA LEU A 293 35.91 -12.97 69.36
C LEU A 293 37.34 -12.98 69.90
N LYS A 294 38.21 -12.15 69.33
CA LYS A 294 39.61 -12.03 69.75
C LYS A 294 39.75 -11.61 71.22
N ILE A 295 38.93 -10.66 71.68
CA ILE A 295 38.90 -10.24 73.07
C ILE A 295 38.50 -11.41 74.02
N SER A 296 37.41 -12.13 73.66
CA SER A 296 36.89 -13.26 74.42
C SER A 296 37.88 -14.45 74.48
N GLU A 297 38.56 -14.71 73.32
CA GLU A 297 39.62 -15.71 73.22
C GLU A 297 40.82 -15.40 74.19
N ASN A 298 41.26 -14.15 74.16
CA ASN A 298 42.36 -13.72 75.05
C ASN A 298 41.93 -13.85 76.47
N LYS A 299 40.74 -13.40 76.88
CA LYS A 299 40.21 -13.59 78.22
C LYS A 299 40.20 -15.06 78.62
N LEU A 300 39.74 -15.95 77.77
CA LEU A 300 39.70 -17.40 78.02
C LEU A 300 41.10 -17.96 78.20
N LYS A 301 42.02 -17.58 77.31
CA LYS A 301 43.44 -18.01 77.37
C LYS A 301 44.11 -17.55 78.65
N ASP A 302 44.03 -16.28 79.05
CA ASP A 302 44.61 -15.72 80.26
C ASP A 302 44.01 -16.38 81.52
N TYR A 303 42.71 -16.63 81.52
CA TYR A 303 42.05 -17.25 82.64
C TYR A 303 42.54 -18.70 82.81
N LYS A 304 42.66 -19.53 81.75
CA LYS A 304 43.21 -20.88 81.73
C LYS A 304 44.71 -20.92 82.18
N ALA A 305 45.48 -19.91 81.78
CA ALA A 305 46.91 -19.87 82.16
C ALA A 305 47.12 -19.59 83.65
N ASN A 306 46.21 -18.82 84.27
CA ASN A 306 46.34 -18.44 85.69
C ASN A 306 45.57 -19.26 86.70
N ASN A 307 44.74 -20.21 86.27
CA ASN A 307 43.88 -21.04 87.11
C ASN A 307 43.89 -22.51 86.67
N PHE A 308 44.23 -23.45 87.60
CA PHE A 308 44.06 -24.85 87.33
C PHE A 308 42.62 -25.24 87.63
N ILE A 309 41.88 -25.58 86.60
CA ILE A 309 40.43 -25.85 86.66
C ILE A 309 40.17 -27.25 86.14
N VAL A 310 39.53 -28.10 86.92
CA VAL A 310 38.96 -29.36 86.51
C VAL A 310 37.44 -29.15 86.43
N ALA A 311 36.87 -29.23 85.18
CA ALA A 311 35.46 -29.08 85.00
C ALA A 311 34.71 -30.26 85.66
N SER A 312 33.72 -29.95 86.48
CA SER A 312 32.81 -30.97 87.06
C SER A 312 31.87 -31.56 85.97
N SER A 313 31.34 -32.74 86.21
CA SER A 313 30.33 -33.33 85.29
C SER A 313 29.09 -32.46 85.23
N GLY A 314 28.75 -31.72 86.31
CA GLY A 314 27.66 -30.74 86.29
C GLY A 314 27.96 -29.54 85.42
N GLY A 315 29.19 -29.04 85.41
CA GLY A 315 29.62 -27.87 84.58
C GLY A 315 29.56 -28.19 83.05
N THR A 316 29.94 -29.47 82.70
CA THR A 316 29.88 -29.92 81.30
C THR A 316 28.45 -30.08 80.82
N SER A 317 27.50 -30.56 81.64
CA SER A 317 26.06 -30.63 81.28
C SER A 317 25.48 -29.26 81.10
N LEU A 318 25.75 -28.28 81.98
CA LEU A 318 25.28 -26.94 81.84
C LEU A 318 25.82 -26.28 80.61
N MET A 319 27.12 -26.45 80.27
CA MET A 319 27.64 -25.90 79.01
C MET A 319 26.90 -26.42 77.70
N SER A 320 26.50 -27.69 77.73
CA SER A 320 25.72 -28.30 76.66
C SER A 320 24.33 -27.63 76.51
N GLU A 321 23.68 -27.39 77.67
CA GLU A 321 22.38 -26.68 77.67
C GLU A 321 22.52 -25.18 77.22
N TYR A 322 23.59 -24.50 77.76
CA TYR A 322 23.87 -23.13 77.24
C TYR A 322 24.17 -23.11 75.76
N ALA A 323 24.90 -24.07 75.19
CA ALA A 323 25.19 -24.14 73.73
C ALA A 323 23.92 -24.25 72.93
N LYS A 324 22.89 -24.94 73.36
CA LYS A 324 21.56 -24.99 72.68
C LYS A 324 20.88 -23.63 72.74
N LEU A 325 20.89 -22.93 73.87
CA LEU A 325 20.28 -21.59 73.99
C LEU A 325 21.05 -20.53 73.24
N ASP A 326 22.38 -20.64 73.20
CA ASP A 326 23.25 -19.72 72.47
C ASP A 326 23.12 -19.91 70.92
N ALA A 327 22.86 -21.10 70.46
CA ALA A 327 22.50 -21.38 69.04
C ALA A 327 21.20 -20.63 68.65
N ILE A 328 20.16 -20.71 69.52
CA ILE A 328 18.90 -19.97 69.30
C ILE A 328 19.15 -18.46 69.37
N ARG A 329 20.01 -17.99 70.28
CA ARG A 329 20.39 -16.60 70.43
C ARG A 329 21.09 -16.07 69.12
N THR A 330 21.95 -16.91 68.57
CA THR A 330 22.64 -16.59 67.30
C THR A 330 21.66 -16.37 66.17
N GLU A 331 20.67 -17.25 66.04
CA GLU A 331 19.61 -17.17 65.03
C GLU A 331 18.74 -15.91 65.22
N LEU A 332 18.35 -15.62 66.49
CA LEU A 332 17.56 -14.42 66.82
C LEU A 332 18.34 -13.10 66.54
N ARG A 333 19.66 -13.08 66.79
CA ARG A 333 20.52 -11.91 66.48
C ARG A 333 20.55 -11.65 64.99
N LEU A 334 20.73 -12.68 64.17
CA LEU A 334 20.73 -12.50 62.72
C LEU A 334 19.37 -12.02 62.23
N LYS A 335 18.28 -12.59 62.75
CA LYS A 335 16.91 -12.14 62.45
C LYS A 335 16.70 -10.68 62.82
N GLU A 336 17.18 -10.26 64.01
CA GLU A 336 17.12 -8.88 64.44
C GLU A 336 17.90 -7.91 63.53
N SER A 337 19.14 -8.28 63.17
CA SER A 337 19.96 -7.51 62.26
C SER A 337 19.29 -7.36 60.89
N TYR A 338 18.67 -8.44 60.41
CA TYR A 338 17.92 -8.40 59.13
C TYR A 338 16.66 -7.53 59.21
N LEU A 339 15.87 -7.60 60.31
CA LEU A 339 14.71 -6.74 60.50
C LEU A 339 15.11 -5.27 60.60
N ASN A 340 16.26 -4.98 61.21
CA ASN A 340 16.81 -3.62 61.28
C ASN A 340 17.26 -3.13 59.89
N TYR A 341 17.95 -3.98 59.15
CA TYR A 341 18.31 -3.68 57.76
C TYR A 341 17.07 -3.35 56.92
N LEU A 342 16.01 -4.19 56.93
CA LEU A 342 14.78 -3.93 56.18
C LEU A 342 14.10 -2.64 56.61
N THR A 343 14.11 -2.31 57.95
CA THR A 343 13.52 -1.07 58.44
C THR A 343 14.28 0.14 57.91
N GLN A 344 15.59 0.08 57.93
CA GLN A 344 16.45 1.13 57.43
C GLN A 344 16.28 1.31 55.90
N TYR A 345 16.19 0.18 55.19
CA TYR A 345 15.92 0.20 53.75
C TYR A 345 14.59 0.87 53.40
N LEU A 346 13.51 0.51 54.11
CA LEU A 346 12.18 1.09 53.85
C LEU A 346 12.08 2.58 54.24
N GLN A 347 12.96 3.06 55.15
CA GLN A 347 13.07 4.47 55.58
C GLN A 347 13.98 5.27 54.66
N SER A 348 14.98 4.62 54.03
CA SER A 348 15.83 5.28 53.05
C SER A 348 15.04 5.47 51.76
N ASN A 349 15.06 6.67 51.16
CA ASN A 349 14.43 6.97 49.89
C ASN A 349 15.26 6.43 48.69
N VAL A 350 15.99 5.34 48.86
CA VAL A 350 16.78 4.72 47.80
C VAL A 350 15.84 3.83 46.96
N GLU A 351 15.21 4.42 45.97
CA GLU A 351 14.14 3.78 45.18
C GLU A 351 14.60 2.67 44.23
N ASN A 352 15.90 2.53 43.98
CA ASN A 352 16.44 1.64 42.92
C ASN A 352 17.42 0.57 43.46
N GLU A 353 17.48 0.31 44.74
CA GLU A 353 18.32 -0.79 45.26
C GLU A 353 17.51 -2.05 45.52
N SER A 354 18.01 -3.22 45.09
CA SER A 354 17.41 -4.51 45.40
C SER A 354 17.56 -4.87 46.90
N ILE A 355 16.51 -5.49 47.45
CA ILE A 355 16.47 -5.94 48.87
C ILE A 355 17.12 -7.33 48.99
N ILE A 356 17.85 -7.57 50.10
CA ILE A 356 18.36 -8.91 50.42
C ILE A 356 17.17 -9.82 50.74
N ALA A 357 17.07 -10.96 50.08
CA ALA A 357 16.00 -11.92 50.31
C ALA A 357 16.14 -12.58 51.71
N PRO A 358 15.06 -12.71 52.51
CA PRO A 358 15.12 -13.31 53.85
C PRO A 358 15.72 -14.70 53.88
N ALA A 359 15.40 -15.50 52.90
CA ALA A 359 15.87 -16.89 52.77
C ALA A 359 17.41 -17.01 52.71
N ASN A 360 18.10 -16.03 52.11
CA ASN A 360 19.56 -16.02 51.99
C ASN A 360 20.29 -15.89 53.35
N LEU A 361 19.60 -15.30 54.33
CA LEU A 361 20.11 -15.14 55.69
C LEU A 361 19.50 -16.14 56.70
N GLY A 362 18.73 -17.13 56.19
CA GLY A 362 18.10 -18.14 57.05
C GLY A 362 16.87 -17.64 57.81
N VAL A 363 16.31 -16.50 57.44
CA VAL A 363 15.05 -16.02 58.03
C VAL A 363 13.88 -16.71 57.32
N THR A 364 13.20 -17.61 58.01
CA THR A 364 12.17 -18.51 57.43
C THR A 364 10.74 -17.98 57.55
N ASP A 365 10.54 -16.68 57.55
CA ASP A 365 9.18 -16.07 57.59
C ASP A 365 8.59 -16.05 56.17
N ALA A 366 7.61 -16.91 55.92
CA ALA A 366 6.95 -17.03 54.60
C ALA A 366 6.22 -15.75 54.20
N SER A 367 5.61 -15.02 55.12
CA SER A 367 4.90 -13.78 54.86
C SER A 367 5.86 -12.67 54.44
N LEU A 368 6.93 -12.47 55.21
CA LEU A 368 7.96 -11.50 54.93
C LEU A 368 8.67 -11.78 53.59
N THR A 369 8.97 -13.08 53.35
CA THR A 369 9.58 -13.52 52.11
C THR A 369 8.70 -13.20 50.89
N SER A 370 7.37 -13.44 51.00
CA SER A 370 6.41 -13.13 49.94
C SER A 370 6.32 -11.62 49.67
N LEU A 371 6.31 -10.81 50.73
CA LEU A 371 6.22 -9.34 50.60
C LEU A 371 7.50 -8.75 49.99
N VAL A 372 8.68 -9.22 50.38
CA VAL A 372 9.98 -8.79 49.83
C VAL A 372 10.05 -9.17 48.35
N THR A 373 9.63 -10.39 47.99
CA THR A 373 9.58 -10.81 46.56
C THR A 373 8.61 -9.96 45.76
N GLY A 374 7.40 -9.73 46.26
CA GLY A 374 6.38 -8.90 45.59
C GLY A 374 6.82 -7.43 45.44
N PHE A 375 7.50 -6.89 46.45
CA PHE A 375 8.08 -5.55 46.38
C PHE A 375 9.13 -5.45 45.29
N THR A 376 10.07 -6.39 45.24
CA THR A 376 11.13 -6.43 44.22
C THR A 376 10.56 -6.59 42.80
N GLU A 377 9.55 -7.47 42.63
CA GLU A 377 8.86 -7.62 41.31
C GLU A 377 8.17 -6.33 40.85
N LEU A 378 7.49 -5.62 41.74
CA LEU A 378 6.82 -4.35 41.39
C LEU A 378 7.83 -3.23 41.16
N GLN A 379 8.94 -3.22 41.84
CA GLN A 379 10.03 -2.27 41.62
C GLN A 379 10.60 -2.44 40.22
N LEU A 380 10.89 -3.67 39.82
CA LEU A 380 11.32 -4.00 38.45
C LEU A 380 10.28 -3.58 37.40
N LYS A 381 8.98 -3.87 37.63
CA LYS A 381 7.90 -3.46 36.71
C LYS A 381 7.75 -1.95 36.60
N ARG A 382 8.02 -1.20 37.67
CA ARG A 382 7.99 0.27 37.66
C ARG A 382 9.16 0.83 36.86
N GLU A 383 10.35 0.26 36.97
CA GLU A 383 11.55 0.65 36.22
C GLU A 383 11.39 0.37 34.71
N GLU A 384 10.72 -0.73 34.34
CA GLU A 384 10.45 -1.08 32.96
C GLU A 384 9.52 -0.07 32.25
N VAL A 385 8.69 0.63 33.02
CA VAL A 385 7.66 1.53 32.46
C VAL A 385 8.12 2.98 32.74
N GLY A 386 8.55 3.68 31.69
CA GLY A 386 9.01 5.06 31.81
C GLY A 386 8.02 5.97 32.55
N GLU A 387 8.53 6.98 33.27
CA GLU A 387 7.78 7.89 34.18
C GLU A 387 6.51 8.52 33.58
N LYS A 388 6.47 8.68 32.26
CA LYS A 388 5.33 9.25 31.54
C LYS A 388 4.16 8.28 31.29
N SER A 389 4.32 7.02 31.63
CA SER A 389 3.28 6.00 31.41
C SER A 389 2.23 6.03 32.55
N PRO A 390 0.93 5.84 32.23
CA PRO A 390 -0.10 5.68 33.27
C PRO A 390 0.13 4.48 34.18
N LEU A 391 0.89 3.46 33.73
CA LEU A 391 1.24 2.28 34.49
C LEU A 391 2.29 2.59 35.58
N TYR A 392 3.17 3.56 35.37
CA TYR A 392 4.15 4.00 36.37
C TYR A 392 3.45 4.44 37.67
N SER A 393 2.46 5.29 37.60
CA SER A 393 1.68 5.75 38.75
C SER A 393 0.86 4.62 39.41
N LYS A 394 0.47 3.60 38.65
CA LYS A 394 -0.19 2.41 39.18
C LYS A 394 0.80 1.57 40.01
N TYR A 395 1.96 1.25 39.45
CA TYR A 395 2.97 0.47 40.15
C TYR A 395 3.54 1.20 41.36
N THR A 396 3.69 2.51 41.30
CA THR A 396 4.09 3.32 42.48
C THR A 396 3.09 3.18 43.63
N ARG A 397 1.78 3.23 43.36
CA ARG A 397 0.74 3.02 44.37
C ARG A 397 0.74 1.59 44.93
N GLU A 398 0.96 0.59 44.08
CA GLU A 398 1.07 -0.82 44.52
C GLU A 398 2.31 -1.04 45.36
N LEU A 399 3.46 -0.39 45.05
CA LEU A 399 4.67 -0.41 45.86
C LEU A 399 4.46 0.23 47.21
N GLU A 400 3.77 1.36 47.29
CA GLU A 400 3.42 1.99 48.56
C GLU A 400 2.54 1.09 49.43
N ALA A 401 1.57 0.39 48.84
CA ALA A 401 0.71 -0.56 49.55
C ALA A 401 1.52 -1.73 50.11
N ILE A 402 2.43 -2.33 49.31
CA ILE A 402 3.30 -3.39 49.82
C ILE A 402 4.26 -2.87 50.88
N LYS A 403 4.82 -1.65 50.72
CA LYS A 403 5.68 -1.01 51.71
C LYS A 403 4.96 -0.88 53.07
N GLN A 404 3.68 -0.52 53.05
CA GLN A 404 2.86 -0.49 54.26
C GLN A 404 2.67 -1.86 54.88
N GLN A 405 2.34 -2.87 54.08
CA GLN A 405 2.21 -4.27 54.54
C GLN A 405 3.55 -4.80 55.12
N MET A 406 4.67 -4.47 54.49
CA MET A 406 6.00 -4.81 54.98
C MET A 406 6.26 -4.16 56.37
N ASN A 407 5.90 -2.90 56.54
CA ASN A 407 6.06 -2.25 57.85
C ASN A 407 5.20 -2.93 58.95
N GLU A 408 3.98 -3.36 58.62
CA GLU A 408 3.14 -4.10 59.57
C GLU A 408 3.73 -5.49 59.85
N ALA A 409 4.22 -6.19 58.80
CA ALA A 409 4.90 -7.47 58.98
C ALA A 409 6.18 -7.35 59.83
N LEU A 410 6.96 -6.28 59.61
CA LEU A 410 8.15 -5.96 60.41
C LEU A 410 7.79 -5.71 61.89
N ALA A 411 6.74 -4.93 62.17
CA ALA A 411 6.27 -4.66 63.54
C ALA A 411 5.84 -5.97 64.21
N ASN A 412 5.08 -6.82 63.54
CA ASN A 412 4.63 -8.12 64.04
C ASN A 412 5.81 -9.08 64.30
N ASN A 413 6.77 -9.11 63.36
CA ASN A 413 7.97 -9.91 63.52
C ASN A 413 8.85 -9.42 64.70
N ARG A 414 8.94 -8.10 64.96
CA ARG A 414 9.62 -7.55 66.13
C ARG A 414 8.95 -7.97 67.43
N VAL A 415 7.62 -7.91 67.51
CA VAL A 415 6.88 -8.42 68.68
C VAL A 415 7.15 -9.91 68.89
N GLY A 416 7.10 -10.72 67.85
CA GLY A 416 7.44 -12.11 67.93
C GLY A 416 8.89 -12.37 68.38
N LEU A 417 9.83 -11.57 67.86
CA LEU A 417 11.24 -11.62 68.24
C LEU A 417 11.43 -11.28 69.72
N ASP A 418 10.75 -10.24 70.22
CA ASP A 418 10.85 -9.81 71.63
C ASP A 418 10.27 -10.88 72.54
N ILE A 419 9.17 -11.58 72.15
CA ILE A 419 8.65 -12.69 72.93
C ILE A 419 9.68 -13.83 72.95
N GLN A 420 10.28 -14.20 71.79
CA GLN A 420 11.31 -15.22 71.78
C GLN A 420 12.56 -14.86 72.57
N LYS A 421 12.99 -13.60 72.53
CA LYS A 421 14.09 -13.11 73.33
C LYS A 421 13.78 -13.24 74.86
N LYS A 422 12.55 -12.86 75.24
CA LYS A 422 12.13 -12.96 76.65
C LYS A 422 12.10 -14.42 77.12
N ASP A 423 11.53 -15.35 76.32
CA ASP A 423 11.55 -16.80 76.63
C ASP A 423 13.00 -17.29 76.77
N LEU A 424 13.89 -16.89 75.80
CA LEU A 424 15.29 -17.26 75.84
C LEU A 424 15.99 -16.68 77.08
N GLU A 425 15.67 -15.46 77.50
CA GLU A 425 16.19 -14.80 78.68
C GLU A 425 15.73 -15.55 79.94
N GLU A 426 14.44 -15.90 80.05
CA GLU A 426 13.89 -16.65 81.17
C GLU A 426 14.60 -18.04 81.32
N ARG A 427 14.77 -18.77 80.21
CA ARG A 427 15.52 -20.06 80.24
C ARG A 427 16.99 -19.87 80.62
N THR A 428 17.61 -18.79 80.11
CA THR A 428 19.01 -18.47 80.39
C THR A 428 19.16 -18.15 81.89
N ASN A 429 18.19 -17.39 82.47
CA ASN A 429 18.19 -17.05 83.86
C ASN A 429 18.04 -18.28 84.77
N ALA A 430 17.18 -19.28 84.36
CA ALA A 430 17.08 -20.54 85.05
C ALA A 430 18.44 -21.30 85.12
N LEU A 431 19.13 -21.35 83.95
CA LEU A 431 20.46 -21.95 83.90
C LEU A 431 21.53 -21.13 84.72
N ASN A 432 21.41 -19.80 84.77
CA ASN A 432 22.27 -18.94 85.57
C ASN A 432 22.09 -19.23 87.05
N GLU A 433 20.89 -19.54 87.53
CA GLU A 433 20.66 -19.98 88.94
C GLU A 433 21.32 -21.30 89.21
N GLU A 434 21.23 -22.31 88.28
CA GLU A 434 21.96 -23.53 88.43
C GLU A 434 23.48 -23.33 88.44
N MET A 435 24.00 -22.40 87.60
CA MET A 435 25.41 -22.01 87.58
C MET A 435 25.90 -21.46 88.89
N ARG A 436 25.06 -20.67 89.62
CA ARG A 436 25.38 -20.09 90.90
C ARG A 436 25.64 -21.15 91.97
N ALA A 437 25.18 -22.39 91.79
CA ALA A 437 25.47 -23.50 92.72
C ALA A 437 26.89 -24.04 92.55
N LEU A 438 27.64 -23.68 91.56
CA LEU A 438 29.00 -24.11 91.30
C LEU A 438 30.04 -23.23 92.04
N PRO A 439 31.28 -23.74 92.27
CA PRO A 439 32.34 -22.98 92.83
C PRO A 439 32.70 -21.72 92.06
N TYR A 440 33.02 -20.60 92.73
CA TYR A 440 33.20 -19.29 92.07
C TYR A 440 34.16 -19.30 90.88
N LYS A 441 35.29 -19.96 90.98
CA LYS A 441 36.28 -20.06 89.94
C LYS A 441 35.73 -20.83 88.73
N GLU A 442 34.92 -21.88 88.94
CA GLU A 442 34.28 -22.65 87.90
C GLU A 442 33.19 -21.79 87.23
N GLN A 443 32.39 -21.03 87.97
CA GLN A 443 31.44 -20.09 87.43
C GLN A 443 32.12 -19.07 86.44
N GLN A 444 33.21 -18.48 86.92
CA GLN A 444 33.94 -17.48 86.07
C GLN A 444 34.50 -18.13 84.81
N PHE A 445 35.07 -19.31 84.92
CA PHE A 445 35.56 -20.06 83.80
C PHE A 445 34.43 -20.38 82.74
N LEU A 446 33.34 -20.90 83.26
CA LEU A 446 32.20 -21.24 82.36
C LEU A 446 31.62 -20.00 81.74
N ASN A 447 31.55 -18.88 82.40
CA ASN A 447 31.08 -17.61 81.81
C ASN A 447 32.02 -17.12 80.71
N ILE A 448 33.33 -17.13 80.94
CA ILE A 448 34.32 -16.70 79.93
C ILE A 448 34.29 -17.72 78.71
N GLN A 449 34.25 -18.99 79.04
CA GLN A 449 34.16 -20.05 78.00
C GLN A 449 32.90 -19.94 77.17
N ARG A 450 31.77 -19.61 77.81
CA ARG A 450 30.48 -19.34 77.08
C ARG A 450 30.56 -18.10 76.19
N GLU A 451 31.11 -16.99 76.73
CA GLU A 451 31.29 -15.77 75.96
C GLU A 451 32.12 -16.03 74.69
N PHE A 452 33.24 -16.73 74.87
CA PHE A 452 34.07 -17.10 73.72
C PHE A 452 33.30 -18.06 72.77
N LYS A 453 32.70 -19.13 73.28
CA LYS A 453 31.98 -20.12 72.47
C LYS A 453 30.83 -19.50 71.71
N MET A 454 30.08 -18.64 72.32
CA MET A 454 29.00 -17.88 71.69
C MET A 454 29.49 -17.02 70.53
N ASN A 455 30.60 -16.28 70.68
CA ASN A 455 31.19 -15.47 69.66
C ASN A 455 31.78 -16.35 68.54
N ASP A 456 32.42 -17.46 68.88
CA ASP A 456 32.99 -18.43 67.95
C ASP A 456 31.89 -19.12 67.08
N ASP A 457 30.84 -19.60 67.72
CA ASP A 457 29.71 -20.23 67.01
C ASP A 457 29.00 -19.21 66.08
N TYR A 458 28.83 -17.96 66.50
CA TYR A 458 28.23 -16.89 65.68
C TYR A 458 29.16 -16.51 64.54
N TYR A 459 30.45 -16.36 64.77
CA TYR A 459 31.44 -16.09 63.75
C TYR A 459 31.46 -17.22 62.70
N SER A 460 31.50 -18.45 63.13
CA SER A 460 31.49 -19.66 62.28
C SER A 460 30.22 -19.74 61.47
N PHE A 461 29.06 -19.41 62.02
CA PHE A 461 27.78 -19.38 61.36
C PHE A 461 27.75 -18.31 60.25
N LEU A 462 28.23 -17.08 60.52
CA LEU A 462 28.30 -16.02 59.53
C LEU A 462 29.27 -16.35 58.42
N ILE A 463 30.45 -16.94 58.72
CA ILE A 463 31.39 -17.40 57.69
C ILE A 463 30.77 -18.46 56.81
N GLN A 464 30.01 -19.42 57.36
CA GLN A 464 29.27 -20.38 56.55
C GLN A 464 28.25 -19.70 55.61
N LYS A 465 27.47 -18.74 56.13
CA LYS A 465 26.50 -18.00 55.34
C LYS A 465 27.13 -17.16 54.21
N ARG A 466 28.31 -16.57 54.53
CA ARG A 466 29.13 -15.85 53.55
C ARG A 466 29.59 -16.79 52.42
N LEU A 467 30.10 -17.98 52.76
CA LEU A 467 30.52 -18.97 51.82
C LEU A 467 29.33 -19.47 50.95
N ASP A 468 28.20 -19.74 51.57
CA ASP A 468 26.97 -20.10 50.87
C ASP A 468 26.58 -19.05 49.81
N ALA A 469 26.61 -17.76 50.20
CA ALA A 469 26.31 -16.65 49.27
C ALA A 469 27.38 -16.48 48.19
N GLN A 470 28.67 -16.69 48.49
CA GLN A 470 29.77 -16.67 47.52
C GLN A 470 29.64 -17.84 46.52
N ILE A 471 29.34 -19.05 46.98
CA ILE A 471 29.10 -20.22 46.16
C ILE A 471 27.89 -19.98 45.24
N GLN A 472 26.81 -19.42 45.79
CA GLN A 472 25.65 -19.03 45.01
C GLN A 472 26.04 -18.06 43.88
N LYS A 473 26.80 -16.99 44.19
CA LYS A 473 27.30 -16.03 43.21
C LYS A 473 28.15 -16.70 42.14
N ALA A 474 29.07 -17.59 42.53
CA ALA A 474 29.97 -18.30 41.60
C ALA A 474 29.27 -19.35 40.75
N SER A 475 28.21 -19.96 41.26
CA SER A 475 27.42 -20.97 40.52
C SER A 475 26.35 -20.40 39.61
N ASN A 476 26.03 -19.13 39.77
CA ASN A 476 25.05 -18.48 38.90
C ASN A 476 25.53 -18.42 37.45
N SER A 477 24.69 -18.87 36.55
CA SER A 477 24.82 -18.70 35.11
C SER A 477 23.63 -17.88 34.60
N PRO A 478 23.75 -17.21 33.45
CA PRO A 478 22.58 -16.57 32.83
C PRO A 478 21.49 -17.63 32.60
N ASP A 479 20.25 -17.30 32.90
CA ASP A 479 19.11 -18.17 32.60
C ASP A 479 18.80 -18.15 31.10
N ASN A 480 19.10 -17.05 30.43
CA ASN A 480 18.93 -16.88 29.03
C ASN A 480 20.15 -17.39 28.23
N ILE A 481 19.92 -17.98 27.06
CA ILE A 481 20.95 -18.59 26.23
C ILE A 481 20.81 -18.07 24.81
N ILE A 482 21.92 -17.64 24.20
CA ILE A 482 21.96 -17.34 22.78
C ILE A 482 21.95 -18.67 22.03
N LEU A 483 20.84 -18.98 21.36
CA LEU A 483 20.71 -20.20 20.55
C LEU A 483 21.45 -20.06 19.22
N ASP A 484 21.21 -18.92 18.52
CA ASP A 484 21.88 -18.59 17.26
C ASP A 484 22.38 -17.15 17.32
N LYS A 485 23.66 -16.93 16.97
CA LYS A 485 24.21 -15.59 16.75
C LYS A 485 23.51 -14.89 15.60
N ALA A 486 23.60 -13.58 15.57
CA ALA A 486 22.99 -12.77 14.56
C ALA A 486 23.48 -13.12 13.15
N ARG A 487 22.54 -13.38 12.27
CA ARG A 487 22.81 -13.69 10.87
C ARG A 487 21.78 -13.06 9.94
N ILE A 488 22.16 -12.89 8.69
CA ILE A 488 21.23 -12.43 7.65
C ILE A 488 20.23 -13.55 7.37
N SER A 489 18.97 -13.37 7.77
CA SER A 489 17.93 -14.39 7.61
C SER A 489 17.26 -14.31 6.24
N SER A 490 17.02 -13.12 5.71
CA SER A 490 16.39 -12.96 4.41
C SER A 490 16.59 -11.54 3.83
N MET A 491 16.45 -11.43 2.52
CA MET A 491 16.30 -10.13 1.84
C MET A 491 14.81 -9.80 1.75
N THR A 492 14.34 -8.85 2.54
CA THR A 492 12.92 -8.54 2.69
C THR A 492 12.28 -7.95 1.42
N ASN A 493 13.07 -7.28 0.58
CA ASN A 493 12.59 -6.63 -0.62
C ASN A 493 13.13 -7.23 -1.93
N ALA A 494 13.58 -8.49 -1.92
CA ALA A 494 14.14 -9.18 -3.08
C ALA A 494 13.18 -9.20 -4.29
N GLY A 495 11.89 -9.39 -4.05
CA GLY A 495 10.84 -9.40 -5.07
C GLY A 495 10.38 -8.02 -5.56
N THR A 496 10.75 -6.94 -4.89
CA THR A 496 10.19 -5.60 -5.13
C THR A 496 10.48 -5.09 -6.55
N LYS A 497 11.67 -5.35 -7.09
CA LYS A 497 12.02 -5.00 -8.47
C LYS A 497 11.10 -5.67 -9.48
N LYS A 498 10.89 -6.98 -9.33
CA LYS A 498 9.98 -7.75 -10.22
C LYS A 498 8.55 -7.26 -10.06
N LYS A 499 8.10 -7.03 -8.82
CA LYS A 499 6.77 -6.49 -8.52
C LYS A 499 6.57 -5.11 -9.15
N THR A 500 7.57 -4.22 -9.08
CA THR A 500 7.52 -2.91 -9.73
C THR A 500 7.34 -3.05 -11.24
N TYR A 501 8.16 -3.86 -11.92
CA TYR A 501 8.00 -4.09 -13.36
C TYR A 501 6.65 -4.71 -13.72
N SER A 502 6.17 -5.71 -12.97
CA SER A 502 4.86 -6.33 -13.23
C SER A 502 3.70 -5.34 -13.03
N THR A 503 3.77 -4.49 -11.99
CA THR A 503 2.75 -3.47 -11.75
C THR A 503 2.71 -2.44 -12.88
N PHE A 504 3.87 -1.92 -13.30
CA PHE A 504 3.92 -0.97 -14.41
C PHE A 504 3.55 -1.60 -15.76
N LEU A 505 3.82 -2.89 -15.97
CA LEU A 505 3.36 -3.65 -17.13
C LEU A 505 1.82 -3.73 -17.15
N MET A 506 1.19 -4.04 -16.03
CA MET A 506 -0.28 -4.06 -15.92
C MET A 506 -0.89 -2.69 -16.21
N ILE A 507 -0.30 -1.63 -15.65
CA ILE A 507 -0.73 -0.24 -15.91
C ILE A 507 -0.56 0.12 -17.40
N ALA A 508 0.56 -0.27 -18.01
CA ALA A 508 0.85 -0.01 -19.41
C ALA A 508 -0.19 -0.64 -20.36
N LEU A 509 -0.75 -1.79 -19.99
CA LEU A 509 -1.83 -2.46 -20.74
C LEU A 509 -3.22 -1.88 -20.41
N ALA A 510 -3.45 -1.49 -19.17
CA ALA A 510 -4.75 -0.98 -18.72
C ALA A 510 -5.09 0.41 -19.29
N ILE A 511 -4.13 1.32 -19.39
CA ILE A 511 -4.35 2.69 -19.88
C ILE A 511 -4.89 2.74 -21.32
N PRO A 512 -4.25 2.10 -22.32
CA PRO A 512 -4.76 2.10 -23.69
C PRO A 512 -6.13 1.41 -23.79
N LEU A 513 -6.32 0.33 -23.04
CA LEU A 513 -7.60 -0.40 -23.03
C LEU A 513 -8.73 0.49 -22.50
N ALA A 514 -8.50 1.16 -21.36
CA ALA A 514 -9.45 2.10 -20.80
C ALA A 514 -9.76 3.26 -21.76
N PHE A 515 -8.75 3.77 -22.47
CA PHE A 515 -8.93 4.82 -23.47
C PHE A 515 -9.80 4.36 -24.64
N ILE A 516 -9.59 3.14 -25.15
CA ILE A 516 -10.39 2.55 -26.24
C ILE A 516 -11.86 2.39 -25.79
N VAL A 517 -12.07 1.86 -24.58
CA VAL A 517 -13.43 1.70 -24.03
C VAL A 517 -14.11 3.06 -23.83
N LEU A 518 -13.41 4.01 -23.25
CA LEU A 518 -13.95 5.35 -23.01
C LEU A 518 -14.32 6.06 -24.32
N LYS A 519 -13.47 5.96 -25.34
CA LYS A 519 -13.74 6.52 -26.67
C LYS A 519 -15.00 5.93 -27.29
N GLU A 520 -15.24 4.63 -27.15
CA GLU A 520 -16.45 3.97 -27.68
C GLU A 520 -17.71 4.38 -26.92
N LEU A 521 -17.61 4.54 -25.59
CA LEU A 521 -18.73 5.03 -24.77
C LEU A 521 -19.13 6.46 -25.10
N LEU A 522 -18.13 7.32 -25.36
CA LEU A 522 -18.39 8.74 -25.65
C LEU A 522 -18.88 9.00 -27.08
N TYR A 523 -18.51 8.16 -28.07
CA TYR A 523 -18.82 8.37 -29.48
C TYR A 523 -19.36 7.10 -30.15
N PRO A 524 -20.55 6.64 -29.80
CA PRO A 524 -21.18 5.46 -30.39
C PRO A 524 -21.70 5.78 -31.81
N SER A 525 -20.87 5.66 -32.85
CA SER A 525 -21.25 5.88 -34.23
C SER A 525 -21.43 4.57 -34.99
N ILE A 526 -22.33 4.57 -36.03
CA ILE A 526 -22.58 3.46 -36.94
C ILE A 526 -21.38 3.32 -37.88
N ARG A 527 -20.90 2.07 -38.09
CA ARG A 527 -19.72 1.82 -38.92
C ARG A 527 -19.91 0.74 -39.99
N THR A 528 -20.88 -0.15 -39.79
CA THR A 528 -21.11 -1.28 -40.69
C THR A 528 -22.59 -1.38 -41.06
N GLU A 529 -22.86 -2.05 -42.19
CA GLU A 529 -24.21 -2.36 -42.67
C GLU A 529 -24.94 -3.28 -41.69
N GLU A 530 -24.23 -4.25 -41.12
CA GLU A 530 -24.77 -5.15 -40.10
C GLU A 530 -25.29 -4.41 -38.86
N GLU A 531 -24.59 -3.34 -38.42
CA GLU A 531 -25.05 -2.50 -37.34
C GLU A 531 -26.37 -1.78 -37.71
N ILE A 532 -26.49 -1.29 -38.92
CA ILE A 532 -27.72 -0.66 -39.43
C ILE A 532 -28.87 -1.66 -39.36
N THR A 533 -28.67 -2.83 -39.94
CA THR A 533 -29.68 -3.91 -40.00
C THR A 533 -30.09 -4.35 -38.60
N LYS A 534 -29.15 -4.53 -37.69
CA LYS A 534 -29.42 -4.90 -36.30
C LYS A 534 -30.17 -3.77 -35.54
N LEU A 535 -29.79 -2.52 -35.72
CA LEU A 535 -30.39 -1.39 -35.01
C LEU A 535 -31.78 -1.03 -35.58
N SER A 536 -32.04 -1.30 -36.88
CA SER A 536 -33.33 -1.14 -37.52
C SER A 536 -34.27 -2.34 -37.31
N GLY A 537 -33.75 -3.45 -36.73
CA GLY A 537 -34.49 -4.72 -36.66
C GLY A 537 -34.84 -5.31 -38.04
N GLY A 538 -34.11 -4.93 -39.08
CA GLY A 538 -34.40 -5.37 -40.47
C GLY A 538 -35.66 -4.75 -41.10
N ALA A 539 -36.26 -3.75 -40.44
CA ALA A 539 -37.53 -3.16 -40.85
C ALA A 539 -37.48 -2.45 -42.22
N TYR A 540 -36.30 -1.95 -42.60
CA TYR A 540 -36.13 -1.17 -43.84
C TYR A 540 -34.92 -1.67 -44.62
N PRO A 541 -35.07 -1.81 -45.97
CA PRO A 541 -33.99 -2.33 -46.81
C PRO A 541 -32.87 -1.31 -47.01
N ILE A 542 -31.62 -1.76 -46.99
CA ILE A 542 -30.48 -0.96 -47.42
C ILE A 542 -30.35 -1.08 -48.94
N ILE A 543 -30.67 0.00 -49.68
CA ILE A 543 -30.75 -0.03 -51.14
C ILE A 543 -29.41 0.31 -51.81
N ALA A 544 -28.48 0.99 -51.13
CA ALA A 544 -27.14 1.26 -51.65
C ALA A 544 -26.16 1.69 -50.58
N MET A 545 -24.86 1.56 -50.90
CA MET A 545 -23.76 2.13 -50.21
C MET A 545 -23.06 3.19 -51.05
N LEU A 546 -22.87 4.39 -50.50
CA LEU A 546 -22.15 5.47 -51.15
C LEU A 546 -20.76 5.62 -50.56
N ARG A 547 -19.76 5.50 -51.41
CA ARG A 547 -18.36 5.68 -51.05
C ARG A 547 -18.09 7.11 -50.57
N LYS A 548 -17.18 7.27 -49.60
CA LYS A 548 -16.68 8.58 -49.19
C LYS A 548 -15.94 9.26 -50.35
N THR A 549 -16.41 10.45 -50.74
CA THR A 549 -15.72 11.29 -51.73
C THR A 549 -15.00 12.43 -51.10
N TYR A 550 -13.86 12.78 -51.64
CA TYR A 550 -13.05 13.94 -51.21
C TYR A 550 -13.16 15.10 -52.21
N LYS A 551 -13.73 14.86 -53.41
CA LYS A 551 -13.96 15.90 -54.40
C LYS A 551 -15.22 16.72 -54.06
N LYS A 552 -15.09 18.05 -54.03
CA LYS A 552 -16.21 18.96 -53.83
C LYS A 552 -16.91 19.24 -55.17
N VAL A 553 -17.51 18.22 -55.76
CA VAL A 553 -18.29 18.36 -56.99
C VAL A 553 -19.78 18.29 -56.61
N PRO A 554 -20.59 19.30 -56.89
CA PRO A 554 -22.02 19.31 -56.52
C PRO A 554 -22.81 18.12 -57.07
N VAL A 555 -22.78 17.90 -58.38
CA VAL A 555 -23.51 16.82 -59.04
C VAL A 555 -22.50 15.85 -59.66
N ILE A 556 -22.08 14.88 -58.85
CA ILE A 556 -21.08 13.90 -59.29
C ILE A 556 -21.57 13.04 -60.46
N VAL A 557 -22.84 12.69 -60.46
CA VAL A 557 -23.43 11.85 -61.53
C VAL A 557 -23.36 12.52 -62.90
N ASP A 558 -23.33 13.85 -62.97
CA ASP A 558 -23.19 14.63 -64.24
C ASP A 558 -21.70 14.83 -64.59
N LYS A 559 -20.87 15.24 -63.65
CA LYS A 559 -19.45 15.59 -63.87
C LYS A 559 -18.54 14.35 -63.98
N MET A 560 -18.92 13.26 -63.32
CA MET A 560 -18.15 12.01 -63.29
C MET A 560 -19.08 10.81 -63.53
N PRO A 561 -19.68 10.67 -64.71
CA PRO A 561 -20.73 9.67 -65.00
C PRO A 561 -20.21 8.23 -64.95
N ARG A 562 -18.91 8.00 -65.07
CA ARG A 562 -18.28 6.67 -65.02
C ARG A 562 -17.69 6.36 -63.61
N SER A 563 -17.96 7.17 -62.61
CA SER A 563 -17.46 6.89 -61.23
C SER A 563 -18.28 5.82 -60.53
N SER A 564 -17.68 5.11 -59.60
CA SER A 564 -18.34 4.11 -58.75
C SER A 564 -19.50 4.73 -57.96
N ILE A 565 -19.41 6.03 -57.63
CA ILE A 565 -20.47 6.77 -56.94
C ILE A 565 -21.67 7.01 -57.87
N ALA A 566 -21.43 7.40 -59.16
CA ALA A 566 -22.47 7.57 -60.14
C ALA A 566 -23.22 6.25 -60.36
N GLU A 567 -22.51 5.14 -60.39
CA GLU A 567 -23.11 3.81 -60.49
C GLU A 567 -23.96 3.45 -59.27
N ALA A 568 -23.51 3.78 -58.07
CA ALA A 568 -24.31 3.59 -56.89
C ALA A 568 -25.65 4.40 -56.94
N PHE A 569 -25.63 5.62 -57.50
CA PHE A 569 -26.86 6.39 -57.70
C PHE A 569 -27.76 5.78 -58.79
N ARG A 570 -27.19 5.15 -59.85
CA ARG A 570 -27.98 4.38 -60.82
C ARG A 570 -28.67 3.18 -60.17
N ILE A 571 -27.97 2.49 -59.28
CA ILE A 571 -28.51 1.38 -58.46
C ILE A 571 -29.66 1.89 -57.56
N ILE A 572 -29.50 3.05 -56.89
CA ILE A 572 -30.55 3.66 -56.05
C ILE A 572 -31.78 3.91 -56.95
N ARG A 573 -31.64 4.60 -58.10
CA ARG A 573 -32.71 4.90 -59.02
C ARG A 573 -33.42 3.62 -59.48
N THR A 574 -32.68 2.60 -59.93
CA THR A 574 -33.23 1.33 -60.37
C THR A 574 -34.02 0.62 -59.28
N ARG A 575 -33.48 0.56 -58.04
CA ARG A 575 -34.17 -0.08 -56.90
C ARG A 575 -35.41 0.66 -56.48
N LEU A 576 -35.41 1.99 -56.48
CA LEU A 576 -36.58 2.81 -56.17
C LEU A 576 -37.63 2.64 -57.30
N GLY A 577 -37.23 2.55 -58.57
CA GLY A 577 -38.13 2.34 -59.71
C GLY A 577 -38.81 0.96 -59.72
N LEU A 578 -38.16 -0.08 -59.17
CA LEU A 578 -38.73 -1.42 -59.09
C LEU A 578 -39.83 -1.57 -58.01
N MET A 579 -39.94 -0.60 -57.11
CA MET A 579 -40.93 -0.61 -56.02
C MET A 579 -42.30 0.01 -56.41
N LEU A 580 -42.42 0.62 -57.55
CA LEU A 580 -43.59 1.29 -58.05
C LEU A 580 -43.95 0.78 -59.46
N PRO A 581 -45.19 1.03 -59.92
CA PRO A 581 -45.57 0.69 -61.27
C PRO A 581 -44.68 1.34 -62.34
N TYR A 582 -44.45 0.63 -63.47
CA TYR A 582 -43.65 1.16 -64.59
C TYR A 582 -44.23 2.51 -65.05
N ASP A 583 -43.36 3.52 -65.26
CA ASP A 583 -43.74 4.90 -65.64
C ASP A 583 -44.48 5.74 -64.60
N ALA A 584 -44.62 5.31 -63.37
CA ALA A 584 -45.21 6.10 -62.29
C ALA A 584 -44.39 7.33 -62.03
N LYS A 585 -45.07 8.52 -61.97
CA LYS A 585 -44.48 9.73 -61.42
C LYS A 585 -44.15 9.50 -59.94
N GLN A 586 -42.99 9.97 -59.46
CA GLN A 586 -42.51 9.70 -58.09
C GLN A 586 -42.16 10.96 -57.35
N THR A 587 -42.62 11.05 -56.13
CA THR A 587 -42.17 12.04 -55.13
C THR A 587 -41.32 11.34 -54.07
N ILE A 588 -40.03 11.69 -53.98
CA ILE A 588 -39.03 11.02 -53.15
C ILE A 588 -38.57 12.00 -52.08
N LEU A 589 -38.76 11.65 -50.79
CA LEU A 589 -38.26 12.37 -49.66
C LEU A 589 -36.84 11.88 -49.29
N VAL A 590 -35.92 12.81 -49.12
CA VAL A 590 -34.58 12.50 -48.63
C VAL A 590 -34.40 13.10 -47.24
N THR A 591 -34.14 12.25 -46.25
CA THR A 591 -33.96 12.64 -44.85
C THR A 591 -32.86 11.83 -44.18
N SER A 592 -32.59 12.11 -42.87
CA SER A 592 -31.55 11.43 -42.12
C SER A 592 -31.80 11.48 -40.60
N THR A 593 -30.93 10.82 -39.80
CA THR A 593 -31.00 10.89 -38.36
C THR A 593 -30.61 12.26 -37.83
N GLN A 594 -29.53 12.82 -38.33
CA GLN A 594 -28.91 14.04 -37.79
C GLN A 594 -28.32 14.91 -38.90
N SER A 595 -28.04 16.17 -38.61
CA SER A 595 -27.43 17.07 -39.55
C SER A 595 -26.04 16.60 -39.97
N GLY A 596 -25.77 16.70 -41.27
CA GLY A 596 -24.49 16.32 -41.88
C GLY A 596 -24.32 14.82 -42.19
N ASP A 597 -25.38 14.01 -42.16
CA ASP A 597 -25.35 12.64 -42.63
C ASP A 597 -25.24 12.54 -44.16
N GLY A 598 -25.39 13.68 -44.87
CA GLY A 598 -25.22 13.77 -46.30
C GLY A 598 -26.54 13.73 -47.13
N LYS A 599 -27.66 14.06 -46.48
CA LYS A 599 -28.97 14.10 -47.13
C LYS A 599 -29.02 14.97 -48.39
N SER A 600 -28.53 16.22 -48.31
CA SER A 600 -28.53 17.15 -49.48
C SER A 600 -27.61 16.67 -50.58
N TYR A 601 -26.48 16.07 -50.27
CA TYR A 601 -25.60 15.41 -51.24
C TYR A 601 -26.34 14.27 -51.98
N VAL A 602 -27.09 13.45 -51.24
CA VAL A 602 -27.87 12.36 -51.83
C VAL A 602 -29.03 12.91 -52.63
N ALA A 603 -29.75 13.94 -52.19
CA ALA A 603 -30.88 14.55 -52.86
C ALA A 603 -30.48 15.18 -54.22
N VAL A 604 -29.38 15.97 -54.21
CA VAL A 604 -28.89 16.61 -55.44
C VAL A 604 -28.44 15.59 -56.48
N ASN A 605 -27.69 14.59 -56.07
CA ASN A 605 -27.22 13.56 -57.02
C ASN A 605 -28.34 12.61 -57.44
N LEU A 606 -29.37 12.42 -56.61
CA LEU A 606 -30.57 11.68 -56.97
C LEU A 606 -31.37 12.46 -58.04
N ALA A 607 -31.56 13.77 -57.84
CA ALA A 607 -32.17 14.63 -58.85
C ALA A 607 -31.39 14.59 -60.19
N GLY A 608 -30.06 14.69 -60.11
CA GLY A 608 -29.19 14.57 -61.31
C GLY A 608 -29.35 13.24 -62.06
N ILE A 609 -29.39 12.09 -61.36
CA ILE A 609 -29.48 10.78 -62.04
C ILE A 609 -30.87 10.52 -62.63
N TYR A 610 -31.94 11.08 -62.04
CA TYR A 610 -33.26 11.02 -62.65
C TYR A 610 -33.36 11.92 -63.88
N ALA A 611 -32.84 13.16 -63.80
CA ALA A 611 -32.84 14.08 -64.93
C ALA A 611 -32.05 13.57 -66.16
N MET A 612 -31.06 12.71 -65.94
CA MET A 612 -30.35 12.04 -67.06
C MET A 612 -31.25 11.10 -67.93
N THR A 613 -32.42 10.75 -67.44
CA THR A 613 -33.39 9.89 -68.23
C THR A 613 -34.31 10.74 -69.07
N GLU A 614 -34.04 12.02 -69.35
CA GLU A 614 -34.83 12.96 -70.06
C GLU A 614 -36.24 13.20 -69.50
N ARG A 615 -36.48 12.80 -68.24
CA ARG A 615 -37.73 13.03 -67.53
C ARG A 615 -37.68 14.34 -66.77
N LYS A 616 -38.78 15.08 -66.69
CA LYS A 616 -38.90 16.33 -65.97
C LYS A 616 -38.67 16.08 -64.47
N THR A 617 -37.61 16.61 -63.94
CA THR A 617 -37.20 16.40 -62.51
C THR A 617 -37.14 17.74 -61.80
N LEU A 618 -37.69 17.80 -60.57
CA LEU A 618 -37.66 18.94 -59.69
C LEU A 618 -36.99 18.58 -58.41
N LEU A 619 -36.02 19.41 -57.97
CA LEU A 619 -35.39 19.30 -56.61
C LEU A 619 -35.98 20.38 -55.74
N ILE A 620 -36.59 20.02 -54.59
CA ILE A 620 -37.16 20.95 -53.60
C ILE A 620 -36.24 20.99 -52.42
N ASP A 621 -35.72 22.20 -52.05
CA ASP A 621 -35.07 22.40 -50.76
C ASP A 621 -36.17 22.63 -49.71
N PHE A 622 -36.39 21.64 -48.90
CA PHE A 622 -37.38 21.66 -47.81
C PHE A 622 -36.75 21.69 -46.42
N ASP A 623 -35.44 21.92 -46.32
CA ASP A 623 -34.76 22.19 -45.07
C ASP A 623 -34.94 23.67 -44.68
N LEU A 624 -36.19 24.01 -44.22
CA LEU A 624 -36.57 25.37 -43.90
C LEU A 624 -35.73 26.00 -42.76
N ARG A 625 -34.97 25.20 -42.05
CA ARG A 625 -34.11 25.65 -40.92
C ARG A 625 -32.69 25.92 -41.36
N LYS A 626 -32.12 25.10 -42.23
CA LYS A 626 -30.74 25.22 -42.78
C LYS A 626 -30.70 24.93 -44.27
N PRO A 627 -31.32 25.79 -45.09
CA PRO A 627 -31.34 25.59 -46.52
C PRO A 627 -29.91 25.52 -47.08
N SER A 628 -29.64 24.54 -47.92
CA SER A 628 -28.29 24.26 -48.38
C SER A 628 -28.14 24.07 -49.88
N ILE A 629 -29.24 23.80 -50.58
CA ILE A 629 -29.25 23.43 -52.00
C ILE A 629 -28.71 24.53 -52.91
N LEU A 630 -29.14 25.82 -52.72
CA LEU A 630 -28.59 26.92 -53.50
C LEU A 630 -27.10 27.07 -53.39
N ALA A 631 -26.60 27.06 -52.17
CA ALA A 631 -25.15 27.17 -51.89
C ALA A 631 -24.38 25.96 -52.45
N TYR A 632 -25.00 24.78 -52.35
CA TYR A 632 -24.44 23.53 -52.83
C TYR A 632 -24.33 23.46 -54.33
N LEU A 633 -25.34 24.02 -55.09
CA LEU A 633 -25.39 24.08 -56.54
C LEU A 633 -24.76 25.35 -57.13
N GLU A 634 -24.22 26.22 -56.26
CA GLU A 634 -23.66 27.54 -56.64
C GLU A 634 -24.67 28.42 -57.36
N LEU A 635 -25.97 28.25 -57.04
CA LEU A 635 -27.06 29.06 -57.58
C LEU A 635 -27.36 30.26 -56.72
N ARG A 636 -27.87 31.31 -57.28
CA ARG A 636 -28.29 32.55 -56.59
C ARG A 636 -29.78 32.75 -56.72
N GLY A 637 -30.45 33.08 -55.63
CA GLY A 637 -31.86 33.40 -55.62
C GLY A 637 -32.35 33.63 -54.17
N ASN A 638 -33.34 34.52 -54.01
CA ASN A 638 -33.98 34.78 -52.73
C ASN A 638 -35.50 34.54 -52.80
N LYS A 639 -35.97 34.01 -53.91
CA LYS A 639 -37.36 33.58 -54.12
C LYS A 639 -37.43 32.07 -54.01
N GLY A 640 -38.54 31.53 -53.47
CA GLY A 640 -38.62 30.08 -53.30
C GLY A 640 -39.94 29.65 -52.64
N LEU A 641 -39.91 28.45 -52.10
CA LEU A 641 -41.01 27.73 -51.47
C LEU A 641 -41.77 28.60 -50.44
N VAL A 642 -41.05 29.27 -49.55
CA VAL A 642 -41.67 30.08 -48.48
C VAL A 642 -42.41 31.28 -49.06
N ASN A 643 -41.86 31.93 -50.09
CA ASN A 643 -42.51 33.04 -50.77
C ASN A 643 -43.84 32.65 -51.47
N TYR A 644 -43.84 31.43 -52.07
CA TYR A 644 -45.06 30.86 -52.66
C TYR A 644 -46.08 30.51 -51.60
N LEU A 645 -45.69 29.78 -50.56
CA LEU A 645 -46.63 29.40 -49.47
C LEU A 645 -47.22 30.59 -48.72
N ALA A 646 -46.51 31.70 -48.67
CA ALA A 646 -46.99 32.97 -48.12
C ALA A 646 -47.93 33.76 -49.09
N GLY A 647 -48.15 33.27 -50.29
CA GLY A 647 -49.02 33.93 -51.26
C GLY A 647 -48.37 35.13 -51.97
N HIS A 648 -47.06 35.31 -51.88
CA HIS A 648 -46.37 36.49 -52.45
C HIS A 648 -45.79 36.21 -53.84
N LEU A 649 -45.85 34.97 -54.31
CA LEU A 649 -45.22 34.61 -55.59
C LEU A 649 -46.01 33.45 -56.28
N SER A 650 -45.97 33.41 -57.63
CA SER A 650 -46.47 32.25 -58.36
C SER A 650 -45.53 31.05 -58.22
N LEU A 651 -46.05 29.87 -58.43
CA LEU A 651 -45.19 28.65 -58.32
C LEU A 651 -44.12 28.64 -59.42
N GLU A 652 -44.45 29.11 -60.62
CA GLU A 652 -43.48 29.19 -61.72
C GLU A 652 -42.33 30.14 -61.45
N ASP A 653 -42.63 31.32 -60.81
CA ASP A 653 -41.58 32.31 -60.42
C ASP A 653 -40.74 31.91 -59.26
N ALA A 654 -41.23 30.92 -58.47
CA ALA A 654 -40.47 30.37 -57.33
C ALA A 654 -39.48 29.27 -57.76
N ILE A 655 -39.68 28.68 -58.93
CA ILE A 655 -38.82 27.63 -59.45
C ILE A 655 -37.70 28.24 -60.29
N ILE A 656 -36.46 27.82 -59.97
CA ILE A 656 -35.27 28.20 -60.72
C ILE A 656 -34.99 27.12 -61.77
N LYS A 657 -35.10 27.47 -63.04
CA LYS A 657 -34.64 26.64 -64.15
C LYS A 657 -33.13 26.77 -64.22
N SER A 658 -32.43 25.71 -63.85
CA SER A 658 -30.97 25.75 -63.76
C SER A 658 -30.31 25.73 -65.16
N PRO A 659 -29.44 26.60 -65.51
CA PRO A 659 -28.71 26.57 -66.79
C PRO A 659 -27.63 25.50 -66.82
N ASN A 660 -27.21 25.04 -65.64
CA ASN A 660 -26.05 24.15 -65.47
C ASN A 660 -26.48 22.72 -65.26
N TYR A 661 -27.75 22.46 -64.89
CA TYR A 661 -28.24 21.13 -64.53
C TYR A 661 -29.51 20.80 -65.26
N LYS A 662 -29.75 19.55 -65.60
CA LYS A 662 -30.93 19.07 -66.35
C LYS A 662 -32.19 18.95 -65.49
N PHE A 663 -32.20 19.50 -64.27
CA PHE A 663 -33.32 19.47 -63.33
C PHE A 663 -33.61 20.91 -62.82
N ASP A 664 -34.86 21.21 -62.51
CA ASP A 664 -35.28 22.43 -61.92
C ASP A 664 -35.14 22.41 -60.37
N VAL A 665 -35.00 23.56 -59.75
CA VAL A 665 -34.80 23.72 -58.34
C VAL A 665 -35.85 24.63 -57.73
N LEU A 666 -36.55 24.18 -56.69
CA LEU A 666 -37.39 25.02 -55.84
C LEU A 666 -36.68 25.24 -54.51
N PRO A 667 -35.97 26.35 -54.37
CA PRO A 667 -35.23 26.66 -53.11
C PRO A 667 -36.20 27.08 -52.00
N VAL A 668 -35.72 27.14 -50.75
CA VAL A 668 -36.50 27.65 -49.62
C VAL A 668 -36.92 29.10 -49.81
N GLY A 669 -36.08 29.95 -50.41
CA GLY A 669 -36.25 31.37 -50.44
C GLY A 669 -35.89 32.05 -49.11
N ILE A 670 -36.80 32.81 -48.55
CA ILE A 670 -36.62 33.51 -47.27
C ILE A 670 -36.88 32.45 -46.15
N ILE A 671 -35.95 32.37 -45.16
CA ILE A 671 -36.14 31.48 -44.02
C ILE A 671 -37.35 31.94 -43.19
N PRO A 672 -38.37 31.11 -42.98
CA PRO A 672 -39.57 31.51 -42.27
C PRO A 672 -39.35 31.53 -40.76
N PRO A 673 -40.05 32.44 -40.04
CA PRO A 673 -40.03 32.41 -38.58
C PRO A 673 -40.76 31.21 -38.00
N ASN A 674 -41.78 30.67 -38.69
CA ASN A 674 -42.65 29.56 -38.23
C ASN A 674 -42.65 28.41 -39.27
N PRO A 675 -41.62 27.60 -39.36
CA PRO A 675 -41.54 26.50 -40.34
C PRO A 675 -42.64 25.45 -40.18
N ALA A 676 -43.02 25.10 -38.97
CA ALA A 676 -44.00 24.04 -38.66
C ALA A 676 -45.41 24.38 -39.17
N GLU A 677 -45.86 25.63 -39.08
CA GLU A 677 -47.14 26.08 -39.53
C GLU A 677 -47.25 26.05 -41.08
N LEU A 678 -46.18 26.40 -41.75
CA LEU A 678 -46.10 26.32 -43.19
C LEU A 678 -46.16 24.86 -43.72
N MET A 679 -45.54 23.92 -42.99
CA MET A 679 -45.62 22.51 -43.32
C MET A 679 -46.99 21.88 -43.08
N ALA A 680 -47.80 22.45 -42.20
CA ALA A 680 -49.18 22.00 -41.92
C ALA A 680 -50.22 22.64 -42.84
N SER A 681 -49.87 23.58 -43.71
CA SER A 681 -50.80 24.34 -44.51
C SER A 681 -51.40 23.58 -45.68
N ASP A 682 -52.66 23.81 -46.04
CA ASP A 682 -53.29 23.29 -47.28
C ASP A 682 -52.55 23.76 -48.54
N GLY A 683 -51.81 24.86 -48.44
CA GLY A 683 -50.99 25.35 -49.54
C GLY A 683 -49.87 24.37 -49.94
N LEU A 684 -49.28 23.66 -49.00
CA LEU A 684 -48.28 22.61 -49.27
C LEU A 684 -48.87 21.44 -50.05
N LYS A 685 -50.08 20.99 -49.66
CA LYS A 685 -50.76 19.88 -50.32
C LYS A 685 -51.09 20.28 -51.78
N ASN A 686 -51.72 21.45 -52.01
CA ASN A 686 -52.12 21.95 -53.35
C ASN A 686 -50.84 22.12 -54.22
N MET A 687 -49.75 22.64 -53.68
CA MET A 687 -48.49 22.76 -54.39
C MET A 687 -47.95 21.41 -54.85
N LEU A 688 -47.84 20.41 -53.97
CA LEU A 688 -47.36 19.11 -54.35
C LEU A 688 -48.26 18.40 -55.33
N GLU A 689 -49.58 18.54 -55.27
CA GLU A 689 -50.54 18.04 -56.27
C GLU A 689 -50.35 18.71 -57.65
N THR A 690 -50.11 20.02 -57.67
CA THR A 690 -49.87 20.76 -58.91
C THR A 690 -48.53 20.32 -59.56
N LEU A 691 -47.46 20.25 -58.71
CA LEU A 691 -46.13 19.83 -59.18
C LEU A 691 -46.13 18.36 -59.69
N LYS A 692 -46.93 17.46 -59.08
CA LYS A 692 -47.10 16.07 -59.61
C LYS A 692 -47.72 16.03 -60.98
N THR A 693 -48.45 17.05 -61.43
CA THR A 693 -48.93 17.10 -62.83
C THR A 693 -47.87 17.51 -63.79
N GLU A 694 -46.92 18.36 -63.42
CA GLU A 694 -45.93 18.95 -64.30
C GLU A 694 -44.59 18.20 -64.36
N TYR A 695 -44.18 17.55 -63.22
CA TYR A 695 -42.93 16.84 -63.11
C TYR A 695 -43.14 15.33 -63.01
N ASP A 696 -42.18 14.57 -63.55
CA ASP A 696 -42.19 13.12 -63.45
C ASP A 696 -41.53 12.66 -62.17
N TYR A 697 -40.49 13.40 -61.68
CA TYR A 697 -39.79 13.13 -60.45
C TYR A 697 -39.67 14.40 -59.64
N ILE A 698 -40.04 14.26 -58.33
CA ILE A 698 -39.92 15.34 -57.37
C ILE A 698 -39.03 14.82 -56.21
N ILE A 699 -37.86 15.40 -56.06
CA ILE A 699 -36.94 15.05 -55.00
C ILE A 699 -37.01 16.11 -53.92
N ILE A 700 -37.32 15.76 -52.66
CA ILE A 700 -37.47 16.66 -51.55
C ILE A 700 -36.30 16.49 -50.56
N ASP A 701 -35.38 17.45 -50.47
CA ASP A 701 -34.35 17.49 -49.46
C ASP A 701 -34.94 18.09 -48.17
N SER A 702 -35.05 17.33 -47.10
CA SER A 702 -35.67 17.76 -45.86
C SER A 702 -34.71 17.93 -44.70
N SER A 703 -35.13 18.55 -43.61
CA SER A 703 -34.43 18.50 -42.36
C SER A 703 -34.29 17.06 -41.81
N PRO A 704 -33.31 16.74 -40.93
CA PRO A 704 -33.22 15.42 -40.33
C PRO A 704 -34.45 15.07 -39.49
N VAL A 705 -35.17 13.97 -39.84
CA VAL A 705 -36.35 13.53 -39.11
C VAL A 705 -36.08 13.16 -37.64
N GLY A 706 -34.87 12.76 -37.35
CA GLY A 706 -34.43 12.48 -35.94
C GLY A 706 -34.34 13.73 -35.06
N LEU A 707 -34.35 14.93 -35.66
CA LEU A 707 -34.23 16.21 -34.95
C LEU A 707 -35.47 17.08 -35.06
N VAL A 708 -36.26 16.91 -36.10
CA VAL A 708 -37.38 17.79 -36.45
C VAL A 708 -38.65 16.95 -36.68
N GLY A 709 -39.59 17.04 -35.74
CA GLY A 709 -40.84 16.25 -35.79
C GLY A 709 -41.79 16.64 -36.91
N ASP A 710 -41.69 17.88 -37.43
CA ASP A 710 -42.60 18.40 -38.44
C ASP A 710 -42.52 17.64 -39.79
N ILE A 711 -41.36 16.99 -40.04
CA ILE A 711 -41.10 16.19 -41.25
C ILE A 711 -42.05 14.98 -41.36
N TYR A 712 -42.58 14.45 -40.21
CA TYR A 712 -43.53 13.36 -40.25
C TYR A 712 -44.78 13.67 -41.08
N SER A 713 -45.19 14.92 -41.19
CA SER A 713 -46.32 15.33 -42.03
C SER A 713 -46.08 15.11 -43.52
N LEU A 714 -44.82 15.13 -43.98
CA LEU A 714 -44.47 14.94 -45.41
C LEU A 714 -44.63 13.49 -45.87
N PHE A 715 -44.52 12.51 -44.96
CA PHE A 715 -44.64 11.10 -45.35
C PHE A 715 -45.98 10.75 -46.02
N LYS A 716 -47.02 11.57 -45.79
CA LYS A 716 -48.34 11.41 -46.39
C LYS A 716 -48.39 11.80 -47.86
N TYR A 717 -47.48 12.63 -48.35
CA TYR A 717 -47.45 13.21 -49.67
C TYR A 717 -46.37 12.61 -50.59
N VAL A 718 -45.50 11.77 -50.03
CA VAL A 718 -44.39 11.16 -50.78
C VAL A 718 -44.60 9.69 -51.04
N ASP A 719 -44.14 9.23 -52.19
CA ASP A 719 -44.31 7.84 -52.65
C ASP A 719 -43.21 6.96 -52.05
N GLN A 720 -42.01 7.53 -51.86
CA GLN A 720 -40.84 6.82 -51.29
C GLN A 720 -39.99 7.75 -50.42
N THR A 721 -39.24 7.16 -49.48
CA THR A 721 -38.33 7.90 -48.64
C THR A 721 -36.92 7.24 -48.73
N VAL A 722 -35.92 8.07 -49.00
CA VAL A 722 -34.51 7.74 -48.90
C VAL A 722 -33.99 8.25 -47.59
N TYR A 723 -33.67 7.32 -46.69
CA TYR A 723 -33.15 7.63 -45.38
C TYR A 723 -31.65 7.44 -45.32
N VAL A 724 -30.90 8.52 -45.14
CA VAL A 724 -29.45 8.53 -45.22
C VAL A 724 -28.81 8.29 -43.84
N VAL A 725 -27.94 7.28 -43.77
CA VAL A 725 -27.15 6.91 -42.58
C VAL A 725 -25.68 7.10 -42.92
N SER A 726 -24.95 7.90 -42.20
CA SER A 726 -23.55 8.20 -42.46
C SER A 726 -22.59 7.30 -41.64
N CYS A 727 -21.67 6.66 -42.31
CA CYS A 727 -20.62 5.86 -41.69
C CYS A 727 -19.74 6.73 -40.79
N GLU A 728 -19.39 6.22 -39.57
CA GLU A 728 -18.57 6.86 -38.54
C GLU A 728 -19.12 8.22 -38.03
N LYS A 729 -20.35 8.61 -38.41
CA LYS A 729 -20.94 9.89 -38.02
C LYS A 729 -22.29 9.70 -37.37
N THR A 730 -23.24 8.97 -37.99
CA THR A 730 -24.56 8.76 -37.40
C THR A 730 -24.48 8.05 -36.07
N ASN A 731 -25.06 8.65 -35.00
CA ASN A 731 -25.08 8.10 -33.65
C ASN A 731 -26.04 6.89 -33.57
N LYS A 732 -25.58 5.78 -33.00
CA LYS A 732 -26.35 4.52 -32.86
C LYS A 732 -27.65 4.69 -32.10
N THR A 733 -27.58 5.40 -30.96
CA THR A 733 -28.76 5.61 -30.11
C THR A 733 -29.80 6.50 -30.78
N PHE A 734 -29.36 7.58 -31.40
CA PHE A 734 -30.27 8.46 -32.14
C PHE A 734 -30.92 7.76 -33.35
N PHE A 735 -30.12 6.99 -34.07
CA PHE A 735 -30.64 6.19 -35.18
C PHE A 735 -31.73 5.19 -34.72
N LYS A 736 -31.40 4.36 -33.66
CA LYS A 736 -32.34 3.38 -33.09
C LYS A 736 -33.65 4.06 -32.65
N ASN A 737 -33.58 5.20 -32.01
CA ASN A 737 -34.75 5.93 -31.54
C ASN A 737 -35.57 6.50 -32.69
N THR A 738 -34.90 7.05 -33.72
CA THR A 738 -35.58 7.57 -34.92
C THR A 738 -36.30 6.48 -35.68
N ILE A 739 -35.68 5.32 -35.86
CA ILE A 739 -36.30 4.16 -36.50
C ILE A 739 -37.54 3.69 -35.74
N LYS A 740 -37.49 3.61 -34.41
CA LYS A 740 -38.65 3.28 -33.59
C LYS A 740 -39.79 4.32 -33.75
N GLN A 741 -39.47 5.60 -33.83
CA GLN A 741 -40.48 6.64 -34.09
C GLN A 741 -41.09 6.52 -35.49
N LEU A 742 -40.31 6.26 -36.54
CA LEU A 742 -40.78 6.03 -37.87
C LEU A 742 -41.74 4.83 -37.96
N GLN A 743 -41.45 3.76 -37.26
CA GLN A 743 -42.30 2.60 -37.13
C GLN A 743 -43.61 2.92 -36.39
N ALA A 744 -43.56 3.67 -35.29
CA ALA A 744 -44.71 4.07 -34.49
C ALA A 744 -45.66 4.98 -35.29
N HIS A 745 -45.15 5.80 -36.19
CA HIS A 745 -45.94 6.66 -37.08
C HIS A 745 -46.34 5.97 -38.40
N ASN A 746 -46.18 4.66 -38.53
CA ASN A 746 -46.50 3.91 -39.72
C ASN A 746 -45.91 4.50 -41.02
N ALA A 747 -44.69 4.99 -40.95
CA ALA A 747 -43.99 5.49 -42.11
C ALA A 747 -43.58 4.33 -43.03
N HIS A 748 -44.15 4.30 -44.22
CA HIS A 748 -43.95 3.23 -45.18
C HIS A 748 -42.96 3.65 -46.26
N ASN A 749 -42.48 2.69 -47.07
CA ASN A 749 -41.61 2.88 -48.24
C ASN A 749 -40.31 3.63 -47.90
N ILE A 750 -39.71 3.31 -46.74
CA ILE A 750 -38.41 3.85 -46.32
C ILE A 750 -37.28 2.93 -46.83
N ASN A 751 -36.31 3.57 -47.49
CA ASN A 751 -35.16 2.90 -48.10
C ASN A 751 -33.88 3.48 -47.53
N LEU A 752 -33.07 2.69 -46.91
CA LEU A 752 -31.82 3.14 -46.24
C LEU A 752 -30.70 3.25 -47.29
N VAL A 753 -29.94 4.34 -47.22
CA VAL A 753 -28.70 4.56 -47.96
C VAL A 753 -27.57 4.77 -47.00
N PHE A 754 -26.57 3.88 -47.05
CA PHE A 754 -25.39 3.96 -46.21
C PHE A 754 -24.34 4.83 -46.91
N ASN A 755 -24.16 6.05 -46.40
CA ASN A 755 -23.33 7.09 -46.97
C ASN A 755 -21.97 7.23 -46.30
N ASN A 756 -21.01 7.84 -47.03
CA ASN A 756 -19.68 8.19 -46.49
C ASN A 756 -18.85 6.94 -46.12
N VAL A 757 -19.03 5.85 -46.81
CA VAL A 757 -18.39 4.57 -46.55
C VAL A 757 -16.95 4.56 -47.07
N ASN A 758 -15.98 4.30 -46.17
CA ASN A 758 -14.59 4.09 -46.55
C ASN A 758 -14.33 2.63 -46.91
N LEU A 759 -14.32 2.31 -48.21
CA LEU A 759 -14.15 0.97 -48.71
C LEU A 759 -12.84 0.31 -48.26
N LYS A 760 -11.72 1.07 -48.18
CA LYS A 760 -10.44 0.53 -47.69
C LYS A 760 -10.52 0.03 -46.24
N LYS A 761 -11.38 0.61 -45.43
CA LYS A 761 -11.61 0.14 -44.04
C LYS A 761 -12.52 -1.09 -43.98
N ILE A 762 -13.41 -1.25 -44.96
CA ILE A 762 -14.34 -2.37 -45.02
C ILE A 762 -13.70 -3.61 -45.68
N GLU A 763 -12.86 -3.43 -46.69
CA GLU A 763 -12.09 -4.52 -47.30
C GLU A 763 -11.23 -5.26 -46.26
N TYR A 764 -10.61 -4.53 -45.36
CA TYR A 764 -9.86 -5.13 -44.27
C TYR A 764 -10.77 -5.95 -43.32
N SER A 765 -12.02 -5.55 -43.14
CA SER A 765 -13.00 -6.27 -42.30
C SER A 765 -13.58 -7.48 -43.03
N ALA A 766 -13.86 -7.36 -44.31
CA ALA A 766 -14.42 -8.45 -45.13
C ALA A 766 -13.40 -9.56 -45.45
N TYR A 767 -12.13 -9.20 -45.63
CA TYR A 767 -11.06 -10.19 -45.82
C TYR A 767 -10.89 -11.13 -44.59
N TYR A 768 -11.04 -10.59 -43.40
CA TYR A 768 -11.05 -11.39 -42.17
C TYR A 768 -12.34 -12.20 -41.96
N HIS A 769 -13.46 -11.77 -42.49
CA HIS A 769 -14.71 -12.52 -42.38
C HIS A 769 -14.77 -13.72 -43.33
N ASN A 770 -14.20 -13.62 -44.54
CA ASN A 770 -14.16 -14.72 -45.50
C ASN A 770 -13.06 -15.76 -45.22
N SER A 771 -12.01 -15.42 -44.50
CA SER A 771 -10.90 -16.35 -44.20
C SER A 771 -11.21 -17.38 -43.11
N TYR A 772 -12.26 -17.19 -42.30
CA TYR A 772 -12.64 -18.12 -41.22
C TYR A 772 -14.00 -18.81 -41.41
N GLY A 773 -14.63 -18.62 -42.57
CA GLY A 773 -15.96 -19.16 -42.89
C GLY A 773 -16.02 -20.55 -43.48
N TYR A 774 -14.96 -21.39 -43.34
CA TYR A 774 -14.92 -22.72 -43.98
C TYR A 774 -15.14 -23.86 -42.97
N TYR A 775 -16.12 -23.75 -42.09
CA TYR A 775 -16.71 -24.90 -41.38
C TYR A 775 -18.06 -24.51 -40.80
N GLY A 776 -19.13 -24.97 -41.44
CA GLY A 776 -20.44 -24.93 -40.81
C GLY A 776 -21.64 -24.65 -41.76
N GLY A 777 -22.16 -25.70 -42.36
CA GLY A 777 -23.61 -25.90 -42.56
C GLY A 777 -24.37 -25.01 -43.55
N ASN A 778 -24.61 -25.52 -44.71
CA ASN A 778 -25.75 -25.21 -45.57
C ASN A 778 -27.00 -24.83 -44.80
N TYR A 779 -27.47 -23.57 -44.94
CA TYR A 779 -28.88 -23.17 -45.10
C TYR A 779 -28.94 -21.62 -45.09
N GLY A 780 -29.43 -21.04 -46.18
CA GLY A 780 -29.73 -19.63 -46.32
C GLY A 780 -28.91 -18.89 -47.40
N LYS A 781 -28.83 -19.38 -48.59
CA LYS A 781 -28.51 -18.54 -49.75
C LYS A 781 -29.73 -17.66 -50.08
N GLY A 782 -29.86 -16.59 -49.32
CA GLY A 782 -30.68 -15.43 -49.68
C GLY A 782 -29.87 -14.50 -50.59
N TYR A 783 -30.27 -14.37 -51.75
CA TYR A 783 -30.11 -13.42 -52.84
C TYR A 783 -29.59 -12.00 -52.44
N TYR A 784 -28.31 -11.86 -52.02
CA TYR A 784 -27.66 -10.55 -51.82
C TYR A 784 -26.20 -10.59 -52.30
N GLY A 785 -25.98 -10.97 -53.51
CA GLY A 785 -24.65 -11.14 -54.10
C GLY A 785 -24.42 -10.34 -55.40
N TYR A 786 -25.08 -9.18 -55.54
CA TYR A 786 -24.79 -8.33 -56.70
C TYR A 786 -24.54 -6.88 -56.19
N GLY A 787 -23.28 -6.56 -55.97
CA GLY A 787 -22.90 -5.17 -55.66
C GLY A 787 -21.55 -5.00 -54.99
N LEU A 788 -20.82 -6.07 -54.73
CA LEU A 788 -19.45 -6.01 -54.17
C LEU A 788 -18.48 -6.71 -55.08
N TYR A 789 -18.27 -6.20 -56.29
CA TYR A 789 -17.05 -6.43 -57.01
C TYR A 789 -16.03 -5.39 -56.53
N VAL A 790 -15.30 -5.73 -55.52
CA VAL A 790 -14.14 -4.97 -55.05
C VAL A 790 -12.99 -5.93 -54.99
N GLY A 791 -12.05 -5.80 -55.92
CA GLY A 791 -10.83 -6.58 -55.90
C GLY A 791 -10.34 -6.98 -57.26
N GLY A 792 -10.43 -6.11 -58.25
CA GLY A 792 -9.65 -6.15 -59.44
C GLY A 792 -9.31 -4.73 -59.85
N LYS A 793 -8.14 -4.53 -60.39
CA LYS A 793 -7.83 -3.26 -61.11
C LYS A 793 -8.83 -3.15 -62.30
N ASP A 794 -10.06 -2.73 -61.99
CA ASP A 794 -11.11 -2.67 -62.97
C ASP A 794 -10.95 -1.40 -63.79
N GLN A 795 -10.57 -1.55 -64.99
CA GLN A 795 -10.58 -0.58 -66.11
C GLN A 795 -11.96 0.02 -66.38
N TYR A 796 -13.01 -0.31 -65.63
CA TYR A 796 -14.39 0.17 -65.85
C TYR A 796 -14.74 1.48 -65.14
N PHE A 797 -13.98 1.87 -64.10
CA PHE A 797 -14.28 3.10 -63.39
C PHE A 797 -13.07 4.03 -63.33
N ASP A 798 -13.27 5.31 -63.63
CA ASP A 798 -12.25 6.38 -63.61
C ASP A 798 -11.98 6.86 -62.13
N ASP A 799 -11.78 5.94 -61.20
CA ASP A 799 -11.51 6.27 -59.78
C ASP A 799 -10.00 6.52 -59.50
N ALA A 800 -9.13 6.30 -60.49
CA ALA A 800 -7.67 6.40 -60.36
C ALA A 800 -7.17 7.79 -59.91
N GLU A 801 -7.87 8.89 -60.22
CA GLU A 801 -7.55 10.22 -59.77
C GLU A 801 -7.93 10.50 -58.29
N GLU A 802 -8.88 9.74 -57.72
CA GLU A 802 -9.23 9.82 -56.30
C GLU A 802 -8.18 9.15 -55.38
N GLU A 803 -7.51 8.11 -55.87
CA GLU A 803 -6.45 7.43 -55.12
C GLU A 803 -5.19 8.29 -54.95
N GLN A 804 -4.83 9.11 -55.95
CA GLN A 804 -3.69 10.04 -55.84
C GLN A 804 -3.93 11.19 -54.87
N ALA A 805 -5.17 11.63 -54.68
CA ALA A 805 -5.53 12.65 -53.69
C ALA A 805 -5.51 12.12 -52.23
N GLN A 806 -5.56 10.80 -52.01
CA GLN A 806 -5.46 10.19 -50.67
C GLN A 806 -4.02 9.93 -50.24
N THR A 807 -3.07 9.80 -51.17
CA THR A 807 -1.65 9.53 -50.86
C THR A 807 -0.87 10.79 -50.52
N ASN A 808 -1.41 11.98 -50.81
CA ASN A 808 -0.78 13.29 -50.58
C ASN A 808 -1.39 14.06 -49.39
N LYS A 809 -2.12 13.43 -48.52
CA LYS A 809 -2.58 13.95 -47.22
C LYS A 809 -2.19 12.95 -46.11
#